data_080da59963fc6396132d43233dd28581
#
_entry.id   080da59963fc6396132d43233dd28581
#
_cell.length_a   1.000
_cell.length_b   1.000
_cell.length_c   1.000
_cell.angle_alpha   90.00
_cell.angle_beta   90.00
_cell.angle_gamma   90.00
#
_symmetry.space_group_name_H-M   'P 1'
#
loop_
_entity.id
_entity.type
_entity.pdbx_description
1 polymer ?
#
loop_
_entity_poly.entity_id
_entity_poly.type
_entity_poly.pdbx_seq_one_letter_code
_entity_poly.pdbx_strand_id
1 'polypeptide(L)'
;MESFIRHTLSQLEQYARLDGFVYVVPNRRSVSAVYNALAEKIDAPIWAPECLTIDELFERISGYKLLSSTDQLFELHKVYNSTVSQAERLSLKAFQSYGKLLLQDFNDIDLSLSDPEMLFKELKQLIELDSTFAPEEQTELMRSHLSRVRRISAVYRALVAHCDSQKRAYQGLLYRRAYERLAAFVESQHSPFVFIGFNAFSKAEQEVVKTVLTHLNESRIFWDIDWDLLQDDQHESGLFIRRYRAEWNFLDQQRPFCVFKENNALFQKERQIEIIEAPGVLAQVHALNAHLESKESFEDTAVVLADENLLEAVMNSLSFHAEKGPINITMGNGLSHTPTADLIRSFMALRQSISDASSRVSTEIIKRFTEHPLQRDDVALVLTETESRASRIKKSSLQQNEYFAYSEGAQHEWSLFIRFLEGLDTRASELVLALMKAHEQHVFESAFEENALDRIEVLFNELIATQKITFKGDPKAGLQLMGILETRNLQFETVIVLSLNEKIIPKGRSYGSLLPYDLRRSYDIPTYKEKDAIYTYYFYRLLQGASKAHLLYNSQLGAFETKEKSRLLYQLELEPRLEKQIIYRSVYFNQSFSLDQSKQNILPKSASLLEAVNAHFRNGLSVSSLLAYLHEPTTFYSRYLLQLSETRLPSDRMEANLLGTLIHDSLDALYAPHTQKPLSLEQLDAIRAEIKPAIEIAYNKNQLAIEAENGRSILIYDVIEAYVAAVVQADRETLEKGSTLRILSLEETYYRALLPERIQKLGLTAVKLKGKIDRIDEVDGVLRITDYKTGSVSTSDATFKLLEDALGPKKQKVFQLLFYNYLLFDHEHYGPYFERQQVSASIFSTKNKAHYYLSQEKSPFSLDSEAIKDFEELLMGIITEIYSGDTLDLTARSD
;
A
#
# COMPACT_ATOMS: atom_id res chain seq x y z
N MET A 1 -26.18 -30.66 -18.61
CA MET A 1 -25.22 -31.66 -18.06
C MET A 1 -25.61 -32.02 -16.63
N GLU A 2 -25.59 -33.28 -16.25
CA GLU A 2 -25.85 -33.62 -14.85
C GLU A 2 -24.76 -33.04 -13.97
N SER A 3 -25.13 -32.27 -12.96
CA SER A 3 -24.12 -31.68 -12.07
C SER A 3 -23.50 -32.75 -11.17
N PHE A 4 -22.25 -32.54 -10.70
CA PHE A 4 -21.56 -33.44 -9.79
C PHE A 4 -22.40 -33.82 -8.57
N ILE A 5 -23.12 -32.86 -7.98
CA ILE A 5 -24.01 -33.09 -6.82
C ILE A 5 -25.20 -33.98 -7.22
N ARG A 6 -25.87 -33.72 -8.37
CA ARG A 6 -26.98 -34.56 -8.85
C ARG A 6 -26.53 -35.99 -9.10
N HIS A 7 -25.39 -36.17 -9.74
CA HIS A 7 -24.79 -37.47 -9.95
C HIS A 7 -24.52 -38.20 -8.61
N THR A 8 -23.92 -37.49 -7.66
CA THR A 8 -23.68 -38.02 -6.31
C THR A 8 -24.97 -38.54 -5.65
N LEU A 9 -26.04 -37.76 -5.70
CA LEU A 9 -27.34 -38.16 -5.17
C LEU A 9 -27.95 -39.35 -5.91
N SER A 10 -27.79 -39.41 -7.27
CA SER A 10 -28.26 -40.58 -8.06
C SER A 10 -27.52 -41.87 -7.72
N GLN A 11 -26.22 -41.79 -7.41
CA GLN A 11 -25.49 -42.96 -6.92
C GLN A 11 -25.88 -43.36 -5.49
N LEU A 12 -26.17 -42.41 -4.61
CA LEU A 12 -26.55 -42.71 -3.23
C LEU A 12 -27.90 -43.41 -3.12
N GLU A 13 -28.87 -43.09 -3.99
CA GLU A 13 -30.19 -43.79 -4.02
C GLU A 13 -30.10 -45.27 -4.22
N GLN A 14 -29.03 -45.78 -4.81
CA GLN A 14 -28.77 -47.22 -4.97
C GLN A 14 -28.44 -47.92 -3.66
N TYR A 15 -28.08 -47.20 -2.61
CA TYR A 15 -27.63 -47.75 -1.33
C TYR A 15 -28.63 -47.52 -0.21
N ALA A 16 -29.24 -46.33 -0.09
CA ALA A 16 -30.16 -46.01 0.97
C ALA A 16 -31.07 -44.82 0.62
N ARG A 17 -32.06 -44.54 1.47
CA ARG A 17 -32.88 -43.31 1.34
C ARG A 17 -32.02 -42.06 1.56
N LEU A 18 -32.17 -41.04 0.71
CA LEU A 18 -31.39 -39.81 0.73
C LEU A 18 -31.55 -39.00 2.02
N ASP A 19 -32.63 -39.12 2.74
CA ASP A 19 -32.88 -38.47 4.03
C ASP A 19 -32.19 -39.16 5.24
N GLY A 20 -31.61 -40.35 5.03
CA GLY A 20 -30.90 -41.09 6.07
C GLY A 20 -29.42 -40.69 6.27
N PHE A 21 -28.87 -39.85 5.38
CA PHE A 21 -27.48 -39.45 5.43
C PHE A 21 -27.23 -38.10 6.09
N VAL A 22 -26.06 -37.93 6.70
CA VAL A 22 -25.51 -36.64 7.08
C VAL A 22 -24.57 -36.20 5.99
N TYR A 23 -24.90 -35.11 5.29
CA TYR A 23 -24.08 -34.57 4.21
C TYR A 23 -23.05 -33.60 4.75
N VAL A 24 -21.79 -33.78 4.39
CA VAL A 24 -20.68 -32.88 4.74
C VAL A 24 -20.09 -32.27 3.47
N VAL A 25 -20.03 -30.95 3.46
CA VAL A 25 -19.58 -30.16 2.28
C VAL A 25 -18.58 -29.09 2.67
N PRO A 26 -17.79 -28.56 1.71
CA PRO A 26 -16.73 -27.60 2.02
C PRO A 26 -17.22 -26.22 2.48
N ASN A 27 -18.42 -25.79 2.08
CA ASN A 27 -18.93 -24.44 2.37
C ASN A 27 -20.47 -24.38 2.35
N ARG A 28 -21.04 -23.29 2.87
CA ARG A 28 -22.50 -23.09 2.96
C ARG A 28 -23.23 -23.05 1.61
N ARG A 29 -22.56 -22.67 0.51
CA ARG A 29 -23.13 -22.73 -0.82
C ARG A 29 -23.36 -24.14 -1.30
N SER A 30 -22.37 -24.98 -1.05
CA SER A 30 -22.54 -26.42 -1.35
C SER A 30 -23.68 -27.03 -0.55
N VAL A 31 -23.97 -26.54 0.68
CA VAL A 31 -25.18 -26.93 1.45
C VAL A 31 -26.43 -26.57 0.66
N SER A 32 -26.57 -25.33 0.20
CA SER A 32 -27.70 -24.88 -0.61
C SER A 32 -27.82 -25.68 -1.91
N ALA A 33 -26.71 -25.98 -2.56
CA ALA A 33 -26.68 -26.77 -3.79
C ALA A 33 -27.16 -28.23 -3.57
N VAL A 34 -26.79 -28.85 -2.44
CA VAL A 34 -27.30 -30.20 -2.04
C VAL A 34 -28.79 -30.16 -1.79
N TYR A 35 -29.29 -29.21 -0.99
CA TYR A 35 -30.75 -29.09 -0.77
C TYR A 35 -31.54 -28.85 -2.05
N ASN A 36 -31.03 -28.03 -2.95
CA ASN A 36 -31.64 -27.77 -4.25
C ASN A 36 -31.70 -29.04 -5.10
N ALA A 37 -30.60 -29.77 -5.19
CA ALA A 37 -30.56 -31.02 -5.94
C ALA A 37 -31.46 -32.11 -5.32
N LEU A 38 -31.58 -32.16 -4.00
CA LEU A 38 -32.54 -33.03 -3.30
C LEU A 38 -33.98 -32.63 -3.64
N ALA A 39 -34.31 -31.34 -3.56
CA ALA A 39 -35.67 -30.85 -3.85
C ALA A 39 -36.10 -31.10 -5.31
N GLU A 40 -35.17 -31.08 -6.25
CA GLU A 40 -35.46 -31.39 -7.68
C GLU A 40 -35.68 -32.91 -7.93
N LYS A 41 -35.14 -33.74 -7.05
CA LYS A 41 -35.12 -35.19 -7.23
C LYS A 41 -36.22 -35.94 -6.49
N ILE A 42 -36.73 -35.33 -5.41
CA ILE A 42 -37.69 -36.00 -4.51
C ILE A 42 -39.10 -35.43 -4.70
N ASP A 43 -40.01 -36.26 -5.17
CA ASP A 43 -41.41 -35.89 -5.42
C ASP A 43 -42.32 -36.02 -4.19
N ALA A 44 -41.86 -36.62 -3.11
CA ALA A 44 -42.61 -36.82 -1.90
C ALA A 44 -42.06 -36.00 -0.71
N PRO A 45 -42.88 -35.54 0.25
CA PRO A 45 -42.39 -34.87 1.44
C PRO A 45 -41.46 -35.78 2.27
N ILE A 46 -40.26 -35.31 2.52
CA ILE A 46 -39.28 -35.96 3.42
C ILE A 46 -38.80 -34.96 4.49
N TRP A 47 -38.27 -35.48 5.59
CA TRP A 47 -37.49 -34.64 6.48
C TRP A 47 -36.21 -34.21 5.77
N ALA A 48 -35.89 -32.92 5.84
CA ALA A 48 -34.64 -32.44 5.27
C ALA A 48 -33.44 -33.13 5.96
N PRO A 49 -32.58 -33.82 5.20
CA PRO A 49 -31.38 -34.42 5.80
C PRO A 49 -30.46 -33.36 6.38
N GLU A 50 -29.67 -33.76 7.37
CA GLU A 50 -28.68 -32.87 7.95
C GLU A 50 -27.55 -32.57 6.94
N CYS A 51 -27.29 -31.29 6.66
CA CYS A 51 -26.20 -30.85 5.83
C CYS A 51 -25.29 -29.90 6.64
N LEU A 52 -24.02 -30.28 6.78
CA LEU A 52 -23.02 -29.59 7.57
C LEU A 52 -21.88 -29.10 6.68
N THR A 53 -21.30 -27.97 7.03
CA THR A 53 -19.93 -27.64 6.57
C THR A 53 -18.93 -28.44 7.38
N ILE A 54 -17.70 -28.54 6.87
CA ILE A 54 -16.63 -29.24 7.58
C ILE A 54 -16.35 -28.57 8.94
N ASP A 55 -16.34 -27.24 9.03
CA ASP A 55 -16.13 -26.51 10.29
C ASP A 55 -17.24 -26.82 11.31
N GLU A 56 -18.51 -26.86 10.88
CA GLU A 56 -19.66 -27.22 11.74
C GLU A 56 -19.56 -28.67 12.27
N LEU A 57 -19.06 -29.60 11.44
CA LEU A 57 -18.76 -30.95 11.89
C LEU A 57 -17.69 -30.98 12.98
N PHE A 58 -16.61 -30.25 12.80
CA PHE A 58 -15.51 -30.17 13.77
C PHE A 58 -15.89 -29.44 15.05
N GLU A 59 -16.72 -28.39 15.00
CA GLU A 59 -17.34 -27.79 16.20
C GLU A 59 -18.18 -28.81 16.98
N ARG A 60 -18.95 -29.61 16.27
CA ARG A 60 -19.80 -30.65 16.89
C ARG A 60 -18.97 -31.73 17.57
N ILE A 61 -17.90 -32.20 16.89
CA ILE A 61 -17.05 -33.26 17.49
C ILE A 61 -16.26 -32.72 18.68
N SER A 62 -15.65 -31.53 18.54
CA SER A 62 -14.80 -30.95 19.58
C SER A 62 -15.58 -30.40 20.77
N GLY A 63 -16.81 -29.93 20.56
CA GLY A 63 -17.58 -29.17 21.55
C GLY A 63 -17.02 -27.77 21.84
N TYR A 64 -16.14 -27.24 20.96
CA TYR A 64 -15.59 -25.91 21.02
C TYR A 64 -16.28 -25.03 20.00
N LYS A 65 -16.25 -23.69 20.22
CA LYS A 65 -16.67 -22.69 19.26
C LYS A 65 -15.47 -22.02 18.62
N LEU A 66 -15.57 -21.75 17.34
CA LEU A 66 -14.53 -21.03 16.61
C LEU A 66 -14.46 -19.57 17.07
N LEU A 67 -13.25 -19.10 17.40
CA LEU A 67 -12.97 -17.69 17.66
C LEU A 67 -12.91 -16.90 16.35
N SER A 68 -13.47 -15.70 16.34
CA SER A 68 -13.28 -14.79 15.22
C SER A 68 -11.77 -14.43 15.06
N SER A 69 -11.32 -14.10 13.85
CA SER A 69 -9.91 -13.71 13.64
C SER A 69 -9.48 -12.53 14.50
N THR A 70 -10.40 -11.59 14.75
CA THR A 70 -10.17 -10.45 15.65
C THR A 70 -9.98 -10.93 17.08
N ASP A 71 -10.91 -11.75 17.63
CA ASP A 71 -10.78 -12.30 18.97
C ASP A 71 -9.47 -13.08 19.15
N GLN A 72 -9.08 -13.89 18.15
CA GLN A 72 -7.83 -14.66 18.20
C GLN A 72 -6.60 -13.76 18.45
N LEU A 73 -6.50 -12.61 17.76
CA LEU A 73 -5.38 -11.69 17.91
C LEU A 73 -5.35 -11.04 19.29
N PHE A 74 -6.50 -10.57 19.78
CA PHE A 74 -6.62 -9.91 21.09
C PHE A 74 -6.36 -10.88 22.24
N GLU A 75 -6.93 -12.09 22.18
CA GLU A 75 -6.68 -13.13 23.20
C GLU A 75 -5.21 -13.58 23.20
N LEU A 76 -4.59 -13.76 22.03
CA LEU A 76 -3.17 -14.07 21.95
C LEU A 76 -2.32 -12.94 22.53
N HIS A 77 -2.63 -11.67 22.25
CA HIS A 77 -1.89 -10.52 22.83
C HIS A 77 -1.95 -10.50 24.35
N LYS A 78 -3.14 -10.74 24.92
CA LYS A 78 -3.37 -10.85 26.37
C LYS A 78 -2.52 -11.98 26.98
N VAL A 79 -2.56 -13.16 26.35
CA VAL A 79 -1.78 -14.32 26.78
C VAL A 79 -0.28 -14.08 26.63
N TYR A 80 0.17 -13.51 25.53
CA TYR A 80 1.57 -13.18 25.31
C TYR A 80 2.12 -12.25 26.39
N ASN A 81 1.46 -11.11 26.63
CA ASN A 81 1.90 -10.12 27.61
C ASN A 81 1.82 -10.63 29.07
N SER A 82 0.97 -11.65 29.36
CA SER A 82 0.96 -12.32 30.65
C SER A 82 2.09 -13.35 30.82
N THR A 83 2.62 -13.86 29.71
CA THR A 83 3.65 -14.90 29.69
C THR A 83 5.09 -14.34 29.68
N VAL A 84 5.27 -13.12 29.17
CA VAL A 84 6.57 -12.49 29.04
C VAL A 84 6.84 -11.52 30.22
N SER A 85 8.15 -11.16 30.42
CA SER A 85 8.53 -10.16 31.43
C SER A 85 8.03 -8.76 31.05
N GLN A 86 7.89 -7.86 32.03
CA GLN A 86 7.40 -6.49 31.80
C GLN A 86 8.20 -5.73 30.73
N ALA A 87 9.52 -5.93 30.66
CA ALA A 87 10.40 -5.29 29.68
C ALA A 87 10.20 -5.81 28.23
N GLU A 88 9.55 -6.97 28.05
CA GLU A 88 9.32 -7.60 26.74
C GLU A 88 7.87 -7.53 26.28
N ARG A 89 7.02 -6.89 27.07
CA ARG A 89 5.63 -6.65 26.67
C ARG A 89 5.58 -5.75 25.47
N LEU A 90 4.68 -6.07 24.57
CA LEU A 90 4.47 -5.31 23.32
C LEU A 90 3.09 -4.64 23.37
N SER A 91 3.03 -3.39 22.92
CA SER A 91 1.73 -2.78 22.64
C SER A 91 0.99 -3.59 21.57
N LEU A 92 -0.32 -3.52 21.58
CA LEU A 92 -1.14 -4.24 20.60
C LEU A 92 -0.74 -3.91 19.15
N LYS A 93 -0.45 -2.64 18.87
CA LYS A 93 -0.01 -2.15 17.55
C LYS A 93 1.33 -2.76 17.14
N ALA A 94 2.31 -2.81 18.04
CA ALA A 94 3.61 -3.45 17.80
C ALA A 94 3.50 -4.98 17.70
N PHE A 95 2.55 -5.59 18.41
CA PHE A 95 2.35 -7.03 18.42
C PHE A 95 1.61 -7.56 17.19
N GLN A 96 0.76 -6.75 16.54
CA GLN A 96 -0.20 -7.16 15.50
C GLN A 96 0.42 -8.07 14.42
N SER A 97 1.51 -7.65 13.80
CA SER A 97 2.15 -8.43 12.73
C SER A 97 2.77 -9.73 13.24
N TYR A 98 3.45 -9.67 14.39
CA TYR A 98 4.06 -10.83 15.02
C TYR A 98 3.00 -11.81 15.55
N GLY A 99 1.93 -11.30 16.15
CA GLY A 99 0.80 -12.10 16.63
C GLY A 99 0.11 -12.87 15.51
N LYS A 100 -0.08 -12.27 14.35
CA LYS A 100 -0.63 -12.95 13.16
C LYS A 100 0.26 -14.10 12.67
N LEU A 101 1.58 -13.90 12.68
CA LEU A 101 2.54 -14.97 12.32
C LEU A 101 2.45 -16.13 13.32
N LEU A 102 2.42 -15.84 14.62
CA LEU A 102 2.27 -16.87 15.66
C LEU A 102 0.97 -17.66 15.49
N LEU A 103 -0.16 -16.95 15.29
CA LEU A 103 -1.46 -17.61 15.10
C LEU A 103 -1.46 -18.52 13.88
N GLN A 104 -0.87 -18.06 12.78
CA GLN A 104 -0.75 -18.87 11.57
C GLN A 104 0.07 -20.13 11.81
N ASP A 105 1.24 -20.02 12.46
CA ASP A 105 2.10 -21.16 12.74
C ASP A 105 1.46 -22.12 13.75
N PHE A 106 0.83 -21.63 14.81
CA PHE A 106 0.10 -22.45 15.77
C PHE A 106 -1.06 -23.20 15.11
N ASN A 107 -1.79 -22.50 14.23
CA ASN A 107 -2.87 -23.11 13.44
C ASN A 107 -2.35 -24.24 12.53
N ASP A 108 -1.26 -23.98 11.82
CA ASP A 108 -0.65 -24.97 10.91
C ASP A 108 -0.10 -26.21 11.68
N ILE A 109 0.52 -26.00 12.87
CA ILE A 109 1.00 -27.06 13.75
C ILE A 109 -0.15 -27.95 14.24
N ASP A 110 -1.26 -27.34 14.65
CA ASP A 110 -2.42 -28.09 15.18
C ASP A 110 -3.18 -28.81 14.07
N LEU A 111 -3.33 -28.19 12.88
CA LEU A 111 -3.94 -28.84 11.71
C LEU A 111 -3.14 -30.04 11.22
N SER A 112 -1.81 -30.02 11.38
CA SER A 112 -0.92 -31.14 11.01
C SER A 112 -0.84 -32.22 12.11
N LEU A 113 -1.47 -32.02 13.26
CA LEU A 113 -1.38 -32.89 14.43
C LEU A 113 0.05 -33.16 14.90
N SER A 114 0.99 -32.26 14.53
CA SER A 114 2.39 -32.38 14.93
C SER A 114 2.58 -32.23 16.42
N ASP A 115 3.66 -32.79 16.99
CA ASP A 115 4.01 -32.57 18.40
C ASP A 115 4.61 -31.17 18.57
N PRO A 116 3.91 -30.23 19.23
CA PRO A 116 4.37 -28.85 19.37
C PRO A 116 5.66 -28.74 20.20
N GLU A 117 5.83 -29.59 21.21
CA GLU A 117 6.98 -29.51 22.12
C GLU A 117 8.27 -29.95 21.41
N MET A 118 8.20 -31.04 20.64
CA MET A 118 9.34 -31.49 19.82
C MET A 118 9.67 -30.45 18.74
N LEU A 119 8.68 -29.95 18.03
CA LEU A 119 8.86 -28.95 16.97
C LEU A 119 9.51 -27.67 17.49
N PHE A 120 9.01 -27.10 18.60
CA PHE A 120 9.58 -25.88 19.16
C PHE A 120 10.99 -26.10 19.75
N LYS A 121 11.29 -27.32 20.24
CA LYS A 121 12.63 -27.68 20.67
C LYS A 121 13.60 -27.71 19.49
N GLU A 122 13.22 -28.31 18.37
CA GLU A 122 14.04 -28.33 17.15
C GLU A 122 14.20 -26.94 16.54
N LEU A 123 13.14 -26.14 16.47
CA LEU A 123 13.19 -24.75 16.03
C LEU A 123 14.20 -23.94 16.84
N LYS A 124 14.16 -24.09 18.17
CA LYS A 124 15.12 -23.43 19.04
C LYS A 124 16.56 -23.85 18.77
N GLN A 125 16.80 -25.16 18.58
CA GLN A 125 18.13 -25.70 18.27
C GLN A 125 18.67 -25.20 16.94
N LEU A 126 17.84 -25.15 15.89
CA LEU A 126 18.23 -24.62 14.59
C LEU A 126 18.67 -23.15 14.67
N ILE A 127 17.90 -22.31 15.36
CA ILE A 127 18.22 -20.89 15.49
C ILE A 127 19.43 -20.65 16.40
N GLU A 128 19.61 -21.48 17.44
CA GLU A 128 20.81 -21.42 18.28
C GLU A 128 22.08 -21.84 17.52
N LEU A 129 21.99 -22.81 16.61
CA LEU A 129 23.08 -23.19 15.73
C LEU A 129 23.46 -22.04 14.78
N ASP A 130 22.51 -21.42 14.11
CA ASP A 130 22.76 -20.28 13.23
C ASP A 130 23.39 -19.10 14.00
N SER A 131 22.99 -18.88 15.26
CA SER A 131 23.53 -17.83 16.11
C SER A 131 24.94 -18.12 16.63
N THR A 132 25.37 -19.37 16.68
CA THR A 132 26.70 -19.80 17.18
C THR A 132 27.80 -19.52 16.16
N PHE A 133 27.47 -19.43 14.88
CA PHE A 133 28.44 -19.16 13.80
C PHE A 133 28.89 -17.68 13.71
N ALA A 134 28.23 -16.74 14.37
CA ALA A 134 28.62 -15.33 14.41
C ALA A 134 28.33 -14.65 15.78
N PRO A 135 28.97 -15.08 16.88
CA PRO A 135 28.64 -14.59 18.21
C PRO A 135 29.03 -13.13 18.47
N GLU A 136 30.02 -12.60 17.74
CA GLU A 136 30.52 -11.22 17.94
C GLU A 136 29.75 -10.17 17.10
N GLU A 137 28.94 -10.57 16.12
CA GLU A 137 28.21 -9.69 15.22
C GLU A 137 26.69 -9.65 15.50
N GLN A 138 26.24 -10.22 16.63
CA GLN A 138 24.82 -10.23 16.95
C GLN A 138 24.29 -8.82 17.24
N THR A 139 23.48 -8.30 16.32
CA THR A 139 22.74 -7.06 16.51
C THR A 139 21.70 -7.21 17.63
N GLU A 140 21.26 -6.09 18.20
CA GLU A 140 20.17 -6.07 19.20
C GLU A 140 18.89 -6.70 18.67
N LEU A 141 18.61 -6.50 17.35
CA LEU A 141 17.50 -7.11 16.64
C LEU A 141 17.58 -8.64 16.62
N MET A 142 18.74 -9.22 16.36
CA MET A 142 18.96 -10.67 16.40
C MET A 142 18.75 -11.23 17.79
N ARG A 143 19.24 -10.56 18.82
CA ARG A 143 19.04 -10.98 20.24
C ARG A 143 17.58 -10.93 20.64
N SER A 144 16.85 -9.90 20.21
CA SER A 144 15.40 -9.79 20.42
C SER A 144 14.64 -10.91 19.72
N HIS A 145 15.01 -11.25 18.48
CA HIS A 145 14.41 -12.35 17.72
C HIS A 145 14.64 -13.70 18.42
N LEU A 146 15.87 -14.00 18.85
CA LEU A 146 16.20 -15.21 19.59
C LEU A 146 15.42 -15.33 20.91
N SER A 147 15.27 -14.23 21.66
CA SER A 147 14.46 -14.20 22.87
C SER A 147 13.00 -14.56 22.60
N ARG A 148 12.42 -14.02 21.54
CA ARG A 148 11.04 -14.30 21.14
C ARG A 148 10.84 -15.78 20.77
N VAL A 149 11.76 -16.37 19.98
CA VAL A 149 11.67 -17.78 19.56
C VAL A 149 11.76 -18.72 20.77
N ARG A 150 12.64 -18.44 21.74
CA ARG A 150 12.78 -19.24 22.97
C ARG A 150 11.49 -19.34 23.80
N ARG A 151 10.53 -18.42 23.61
CA ARG A 151 9.29 -18.35 24.38
C ARG A 151 8.07 -18.87 23.64
N ILE A 152 8.19 -19.16 22.33
CA ILE A 152 7.04 -19.60 21.51
C ILE A 152 6.31 -20.78 22.16
N SER A 153 7.05 -21.78 22.67
CA SER A 153 6.44 -22.95 23.36
C SER A 153 5.62 -22.56 24.58
N ALA A 154 6.14 -21.62 25.40
CA ALA A 154 5.42 -21.15 26.58
C ALA A 154 4.15 -20.37 26.21
N VAL A 155 4.23 -19.51 25.20
CA VAL A 155 3.08 -18.74 24.69
C VAL A 155 2.02 -19.68 24.09
N TYR A 156 2.44 -20.68 23.30
CA TYR A 156 1.54 -21.70 22.76
C TYR A 156 0.78 -22.42 23.85
N ARG A 157 1.49 -22.99 24.87
CA ARG A 157 0.86 -23.68 25.99
C ARG A 157 -0.13 -22.81 26.76
N ALA A 158 0.24 -21.55 27.00
CA ALA A 158 -0.63 -20.61 27.70
C ALA A 158 -1.89 -20.30 26.88
N LEU A 159 -1.75 -20.15 25.54
CA LEU A 159 -2.89 -19.93 24.65
C LEU A 159 -3.82 -21.16 24.60
N VAL A 160 -3.27 -22.36 24.50
CA VAL A 160 -4.05 -23.62 24.54
C VAL A 160 -4.84 -23.72 25.84
N ALA A 161 -4.17 -23.49 26.99
CA ALA A 161 -4.84 -23.54 28.29
C ALA A 161 -5.97 -22.49 28.40
N HIS A 162 -5.73 -21.29 27.87
CA HIS A 162 -6.72 -20.23 27.83
C HIS A 162 -7.94 -20.62 26.97
N CYS A 163 -7.74 -21.12 25.77
CA CYS A 163 -8.78 -21.60 24.86
C CYS A 163 -9.59 -22.77 25.48
N ASP A 164 -8.90 -23.72 26.14
CA ASP A 164 -9.55 -24.87 26.81
C ASP A 164 -10.46 -24.43 27.94
N SER A 165 -10.07 -23.40 28.70
CA SER A 165 -10.87 -22.83 29.79
C SER A 165 -12.19 -22.21 29.32
N GLN A 166 -12.17 -21.60 28.14
CA GLN A 166 -13.32 -20.90 27.54
C GLN A 166 -14.18 -21.79 26.61
N LYS A 167 -13.69 -22.96 26.22
CA LYS A 167 -14.28 -23.81 25.17
C LYS A 167 -14.42 -23.05 23.84
N ARG A 168 -13.48 -22.15 23.55
CA ARG A 168 -13.37 -21.36 22.30
C ARG A 168 -11.93 -21.48 21.79
N ALA A 169 -11.74 -21.70 20.51
CA ALA A 169 -10.41 -21.93 19.95
C ALA A 169 -10.27 -21.35 18.53
N TYR A 170 -9.02 -21.16 18.08
CA TYR A 170 -8.72 -20.99 16.66
C TYR A 170 -8.87 -22.33 15.93
N GLN A 171 -8.99 -22.32 14.62
CA GLN A 171 -9.37 -23.48 13.81
C GLN A 171 -8.49 -24.71 14.05
N GLY A 172 -7.17 -24.57 14.04
CA GLY A 172 -6.24 -25.68 14.22
C GLY A 172 -6.44 -26.39 15.57
N LEU A 173 -6.51 -25.61 16.67
CA LEU A 173 -6.75 -26.20 18.00
C LEU A 173 -8.11 -26.85 18.09
N LEU A 174 -9.16 -26.25 17.54
CA LEU A 174 -10.49 -26.84 17.46
C LEU A 174 -10.45 -28.18 16.74
N TYR A 175 -9.72 -28.29 15.64
CA TYR A 175 -9.57 -29.52 14.85
C TYR A 175 -8.76 -30.58 15.59
N ARG A 176 -7.67 -30.20 16.27
CA ARG A 176 -6.93 -31.10 17.16
C ARG A 176 -7.80 -31.65 18.27
N ARG A 177 -8.63 -30.83 18.94
CA ARG A 177 -9.57 -31.26 19.97
C ARG A 177 -10.67 -32.17 19.43
N ALA A 178 -11.11 -31.95 18.18
CA ALA A 178 -12.02 -32.84 17.50
C ALA A 178 -11.38 -34.22 17.26
N TYR A 179 -10.15 -34.29 16.78
CA TYR A 179 -9.41 -35.52 16.61
C TYR A 179 -9.28 -36.31 17.94
N GLU A 180 -8.92 -35.61 19.02
CA GLU A 180 -8.79 -36.24 20.36
C GLU A 180 -10.13 -36.86 20.89
N ARG A 181 -11.28 -36.34 20.46
CA ARG A 181 -12.61 -36.81 20.84
C ARG A 181 -13.27 -37.71 19.82
N LEU A 182 -12.61 -37.98 18.73
CA LEU A 182 -13.18 -38.67 17.58
C LEU A 182 -13.72 -40.09 17.90
N ALA A 183 -12.99 -40.87 18.69
CA ALA A 183 -13.42 -42.22 19.06
C ALA A 183 -14.79 -42.22 19.76
N ALA A 184 -14.96 -41.40 20.78
CA ALA A 184 -16.23 -41.25 21.48
C ALA A 184 -17.36 -40.72 20.60
N PHE A 185 -17.05 -39.83 19.67
CA PHE A 185 -18.01 -39.29 18.70
C PHE A 185 -18.54 -40.42 17.80
N VAL A 186 -17.66 -41.21 17.18
CA VAL A 186 -18.02 -42.26 16.23
C VAL A 186 -18.86 -43.35 16.93
N GLU A 187 -18.52 -43.73 18.15
CA GLU A 187 -19.32 -44.69 18.94
C GLU A 187 -20.76 -44.20 19.21
N SER A 188 -20.97 -42.89 19.27
CA SER A 188 -22.29 -42.30 19.51
C SER A 188 -23.11 -42.06 18.25
N GLN A 189 -22.51 -42.20 17.04
CA GLN A 189 -23.20 -41.95 15.77
C GLN A 189 -23.80 -43.24 15.18
N HIS A 190 -24.97 -43.07 14.57
CA HIS A 190 -25.68 -44.16 13.89
C HIS A 190 -25.97 -43.88 12.41
N SER A 191 -26.00 -42.59 12.02
CA SER A 191 -26.24 -42.17 10.64
C SER A 191 -24.97 -42.20 9.82
N PRO A 192 -25.01 -42.68 8.57
CA PRO A 192 -23.87 -42.64 7.68
C PRO A 192 -23.60 -41.22 7.20
N PHE A 193 -22.33 -40.90 6.93
CA PHE A 193 -21.86 -39.63 6.46
C PHE A 193 -21.49 -39.65 4.96
N VAL A 194 -21.84 -38.58 4.26
CA VAL A 194 -21.47 -38.39 2.85
C VAL A 194 -20.64 -37.13 2.69
N PHE A 195 -19.37 -37.28 2.34
CA PHE A 195 -18.45 -36.19 2.08
C PHE A 195 -18.46 -35.86 0.58
N ILE A 196 -18.73 -34.61 0.21
CA ILE A 196 -18.96 -34.21 -1.19
C ILE A 196 -18.04 -33.07 -1.59
N GLY A 197 -17.22 -33.28 -2.64
CA GLY A 197 -16.47 -32.23 -3.32
C GLY A 197 -15.31 -31.63 -2.56
N PHE A 198 -14.65 -32.44 -1.74
CA PHE A 198 -13.38 -32.09 -1.11
C PHE A 198 -12.20 -32.37 -2.04
N ASN A 199 -11.09 -31.69 -1.81
CA ASN A 199 -9.83 -31.94 -2.52
C ASN A 199 -8.68 -32.14 -1.52
N ALA A 200 -8.26 -31.07 -0.85
CA ALA A 200 -7.18 -31.12 0.12
C ALA A 200 -7.74 -31.12 1.54
N PHE A 201 -7.24 -32.05 2.33
CA PHE A 201 -7.52 -32.12 3.76
C PHE A 201 -6.23 -31.82 4.54
N SER A 202 -6.35 -31.10 5.64
CA SER A 202 -5.34 -31.08 6.69
C SER A 202 -5.19 -32.49 7.30
N LYS A 203 -4.13 -32.74 8.05
CA LYS A 203 -3.94 -34.04 8.70
C LYS A 203 -5.09 -34.36 9.67
N ALA A 204 -5.54 -33.38 10.44
CA ALA A 204 -6.67 -33.52 11.35
C ALA A 204 -7.96 -33.89 10.60
N GLU A 205 -8.25 -33.23 9.47
CA GLU A 205 -9.40 -33.59 8.63
C GLU A 205 -9.28 -34.98 8.05
N GLN A 206 -8.08 -35.36 7.56
CA GLN A 206 -7.84 -36.70 7.03
C GLN A 206 -8.18 -37.80 8.06
N GLU A 207 -7.70 -37.67 9.28
CA GLU A 207 -7.90 -38.64 10.32
C GLU A 207 -9.40 -38.72 10.75
N VAL A 208 -10.11 -37.58 10.80
CA VAL A 208 -11.55 -37.57 11.09
C VAL A 208 -12.33 -38.24 9.95
N VAL A 209 -12.12 -37.82 8.71
CA VAL A 209 -12.82 -38.38 7.55
C VAL A 209 -12.54 -39.90 7.42
N LYS A 210 -11.27 -40.30 7.51
CA LYS A 210 -10.85 -41.70 7.47
C LYS A 210 -11.51 -42.56 8.53
N THR A 211 -11.55 -42.08 9.79
CA THR A 211 -12.16 -42.79 10.89
C THR A 211 -13.67 -42.92 10.69
N VAL A 212 -14.34 -41.85 10.28
CA VAL A 212 -15.79 -41.87 9.98
C VAL A 212 -16.11 -42.89 8.87
N LEU A 213 -15.33 -42.85 7.76
CA LEU A 213 -15.51 -43.75 6.62
C LEU A 213 -15.25 -45.24 6.99
N THR A 214 -14.37 -45.52 7.94
CA THR A 214 -14.02 -46.89 8.33
C THR A 214 -14.99 -47.48 9.35
N HIS A 215 -15.50 -46.68 10.29
CA HIS A 215 -16.30 -47.17 11.40
C HIS A 215 -17.82 -47.07 11.16
N LEU A 216 -18.30 -46.06 10.45
CA LEU A 216 -19.71 -45.88 10.15
C LEU A 216 -20.06 -46.53 8.80
N ASN A 217 -20.83 -47.60 8.85
CA ASN A 217 -21.25 -48.32 7.66
C ASN A 217 -22.03 -47.40 6.71
N GLU A 218 -21.90 -47.66 5.40
CA GLU A 218 -22.52 -46.88 4.31
C GLU A 218 -22.02 -45.45 4.16
N SER A 219 -21.11 -44.95 4.99
CA SER A 219 -20.46 -43.67 4.77
C SER A 219 -19.62 -43.67 3.47
N ARG A 220 -19.66 -42.57 2.73
CA ARG A 220 -19.03 -42.40 1.41
C ARG A 220 -18.31 -41.07 1.29
N ILE A 221 -17.33 -41.04 0.35
CA ILE A 221 -16.72 -39.79 -0.10
C ILE A 221 -16.77 -39.72 -1.61
N PHE A 222 -17.21 -38.57 -2.15
CA PHE A 222 -17.29 -38.31 -3.59
C PHE A 222 -16.33 -37.22 -4.01
N TRP A 223 -15.47 -37.57 -5.01
CA TRP A 223 -14.43 -36.70 -5.50
C TRP A 223 -14.83 -36.07 -6.83
N ASP A 224 -14.71 -34.74 -6.94
CA ASP A 224 -15.02 -33.96 -8.14
C ASP A 224 -13.73 -33.60 -8.90
N ILE A 225 -13.19 -34.55 -9.64
CA ILE A 225 -11.96 -34.38 -10.42
C ILE A 225 -12.11 -35.06 -11.78
N ASP A 226 -11.49 -34.50 -12.80
CA ASP A 226 -11.36 -35.14 -14.10
C ASP A 226 -10.49 -36.41 -13.99
N TRP A 227 -10.98 -37.50 -14.62
CA TRP A 227 -10.31 -38.80 -14.51
C TRP A 227 -8.92 -38.80 -15.16
N ASP A 228 -8.75 -38.13 -16.30
CA ASP A 228 -7.48 -38.07 -17.01
C ASP A 228 -6.43 -37.32 -16.16
N LEU A 229 -6.85 -36.19 -15.52
CA LEU A 229 -5.99 -35.45 -14.58
C LEU A 229 -5.66 -36.24 -13.30
N LEU A 230 -6.58 -37.10 -12.88
CA LEU A 230 -6.35 -38.00 -11.73
C LEU A 230 -5.33 -39.11 -12.05
N GLN A 231 -5.36 -39.63 -13.28
CA GLN A 231 -4.44 -40.68 -13.74
C GLN A 231 -3.04 -40.16 -14.07
N ASP A 232 -2.88 -38.91 -14.33
CA ASP A 232 -1.60 -38.26 -14.59
C ASP A 232 -0.85 -38.02 -13.27
N ASP A 233 0.18 -38.82 -13.02
CA ASP A 233 1.00 -38.79 -11.79
C ASP A 233 1.77 -37.49 -11.62
N GLN A 234 2.01 -36.75 -12.70
CA GLN A 234 2.74 -35.48 -12.67
C GLN A 234 1.82 -34.25 -12.47
N HIS A 235 0.53 -34.40 -12.77
CA HIS A 235 -0.38 -33.26 -12.75
C HIS A 235 -0.79 -32.90 -11.31
N GLU A 236 -0.55 -31.66 -10.91
CA GLU A 236 -0.76 -31.16 -9.53
C GLU A 236 -2.22 -31.22 -9.06
N SER A 237 -3.21 -31.06 -9.98
CA SER A 237 -4.64 -31.07 -9.59
C SER A 237 -5.09 -32.39 -8.95
N GLY A 238 -4.48 -33.54 -9.31
CA GLY A 238 -4.75 -34.85 -8.75
C GLY A 238 -3.96 -35.19 -7.48
N LEU A 239 -3.02 -34.36 -7.07
CA LEU A 239 -2.01 -34.66 -6.04
C LEU A 239 -2.60 -35.25 -4.77
N PHE A 240 -3.56 -34.56 -4.17
CA PHE A 240 -4.14 -34.97 -2.88
C PHE A 240 -4.98 -36.22 -3.01
N ILE A 241 -5.83 -36.32 -4.01
CA ILE A 241 -6.74 -37.44 -4.20
C ILE A 241 -5.95 -38.72 -4.51
N ARG A 242 -4.87 -38.66 -5.33
CA ARG A 242 -3.94 -39.78 -5.56
C ARG A 242 -3.26 -40.20 -4.25
N ARG A 243 -2.80 -39.24 -3.43
CA ARG A 243 -2.20 -39.53 -2.12
C ARG A 243 -3.18 -40.27 -1.21
N TYR A 244 -4.42 -39.80 -1.09
CA TYR A 244 -5.44 -40.48 -0.27
C TYR A 244 -5.77 -41.87 -0.79
N ARG A 245 -5.88 -42.04 -2.09
CA ARG A 245 -6.12 -43.38 -2.69
C ARG A 245 -4.99 -44.36 -2.38
N ALA A 246 -3.76 -43.89 -2.37
CA ALA A 246 -2.58 -44.74 -2.04
C ALA A 246 -2.47 -44.99 -0.53
N GLU A 247 -2.78 -44.03 0.34
CA GLU A 247 -2.58 -44.16 1.78
C GLU A 247 -3.79 -44.78 2.51
N TRP A 248 -5.03 -44.61 1.98
CA TRP A 248 -6.24 -45.13 2.61
C TRP A 248 -6.59 -46.49 2.05
N ASN A 249 -5.94 -47.53 2.60
CA ASN A 249 -6.02 -48.91 2.11
C ASN A 249 -7.43 -49.50 2.05
N PHE A 250 -8.43 -48.90 2.71
CA PHE A 250 -9.82 -49.33 2.68
C PHE A 250 -10.56 -48.82 1.43
N LEU A 251 -10.05 -47.80 0.73
CA LEU A 251 -10.62 -47.39 -0.56
C LEU A 251 -10.35 -48.45 -1.63
N ASP A 252 -11.34 -48.71 -2.45
CA ASP A 252 -11.40 -49.75 -3.46
C ASP A 252 -11.46 -51.21 -2.88
N GLN A 253 -11.08 -51.42 -1.64
CA GLN A 253 -11.16 -52.76 -0.99
C GLN A 253 -12.42 -52.92 -0.15
N GLN A 254 -12.75 -52.00 0.71
CA GLN A 254 -13.90 -52.03 1.62
C GLN A 254 -14.95 -50.95 1.31
N ARG A 255 -14.54 -49.85 0.72
CA ARG A 255 -15.37 -48.74 0.31
C ARG A 255 -15.06 -48.37 -1.14
N PRO A 256 -16.07 -48.07 -1.99
CA PRO A 256 -15.83 -47.65 -3.37
C PRO A 256 -15.11 -46.32 -3.43
N PHE A 257 -14.15 -46.20 -4.32
CA PHE A 257 -13.54 -44.93 -4.69
C PHE A 257 -14.45 -44.21 -5.68
N CYS A 258 -15.29 -43.32 -5.15
CA CYS A 258 -16.32 -42.66 -5.93
C CYS A 258 -15.78 -41.43 -6.63
N VAL A 259 -15.51 -41.53 -7.92
CA VAL A 259 -15.16 -40.44 -8.84
C VAL A 259 -16.14 -40.44 -9.99
N PHE A 260 -16.59 -39.30 -10.39
CA PHE A 260 -17.50 -39.10 -11.52
C PHE A 260 -16.79 -39.28 -12.86
N LYS A 261 -16.59 -40.53 -13.29
CA LYS A 261 -15.85 -40.90 -14.52
C LYS A 261 -16.50 -40.39 -15.81
N GLU A 262 -17.83 -40.30 -15.85
CA GLU A 262 -18.56 -39.93 -17.05
C GLU A 262 -18.48 -38.43 -17.37
N ASN A 263 -17.94 -37.65 -16.45
CA ASN A 263 -17.71 -36.23 -16.62
C ASN A 263 -16.26 -35.90 -17.06
N ASN A 264 -15.55 -36.85 -17.60
CA ASN A 264 -14.19 -36.70 -18.17
C ASN A 264 -14.24 -35.76 -19.39
N ALA A 265 -14.55 -34.54 -19.11
CA ALA A 265 -14.98 -33.63 -20.13
C ALA A 265 -13.88 -32.63 -20.52
N LEU A 266 -12.79 -32.53 -19.75
CA LEU A 266 -11.80 -31.50 -20.04
C LEU A 266 -11.15 -31.75 -21.41
N PHE A 267 -10.74 -32.97 -21.68
CA PHE A 267 -10.00 -33.34 -22.90
C PHE A 267 -10.84 -34.05 -23.97
N GLN A 268 -12.03 -34.54 -23.64
CA GLN A 268 -12.86 -35.34 -24.53
C GLN A 268 -13.99 -34.57 -25.22
N LYS A 269 -14.37 -33.40 -24.70
CA LYS A 269 -15.42 -32.55 -25.31
C LYS A 269 -14.78 -31.40 -26.06
N GLU A 270 -15.36 -31.08 -27.21
CA GLU A 270 -15.02 -29.85 -27.92
C GLU A 270 -15.45 -28.66 -27.06
N ARG A 271 -14.50 -27.74 -26.88
CA ARG A 271 -14.71 -26.51 -26.13
C ARG A 271 -13.97 -25.35 -26.78
N GLN A 272 -14.37 -24.17 -26.46
CA GLN A 272 -13.69 -22.95 -26.87
C GLN A 272 -12.98 -22.34 -25.69
N ILE A 273 -11.64 -22.37 -25.72
CA ILE A 273 -10.79 -21.74 -24.71
C ILE A 273 -10.13 -20.52 -25.37
N GLU A 274 -10.44 -19.35 -24.89
CA GLU A 274 -9.86 -18.10 -25.37
C GLU A 274 -8.90 -17.55 -24.31
N ILE A 275 -7.61 -17.44 -24.65
CA ILE A 275 -6.60 -16.82 -23.81
C ILE A 275 -6.43 -15.38 -24.25
N ILE A 276 -6.73 -14.44 -23.34
CA ILE A 276 -6.85 -13.02 -23.67
C ILE A 276 -5.78 -12.25 -22.91
N GLU A 277 -4.89 -11.64 -23.68
CA GLU A 277 -3.92 -10.67 -23.18
C GLU A 277 -4.57 -9.30 -23.06
N ALA A 278 -4.52 -8.68 -21.88
CA ALA A 278 -5.13 -7.39 -21.62
C ALA A 278 -4.22 -6.53 -20.72
N PRO A 279 -3.62 -5.41 -21.21
CA PRO A 279 -2.75 -4.56 -20.41
C PRO A 279 -3.55 -3.72 -19.40
N GLY A 280 -3.45 -4.08 -18.13
CA GLY A 280 -4.08 -3.36 -17.02
C GLY A 280 -5.52 -3.80 -16.71
N VAL A 281 -6.07 -3.22 -15.65
CA VAL A 281 -7.42 -3.53 -15.15
C VAL A 281 -8.49 -3.10 -16.15
N LEU A 282 -8.36 -1.90 -16.71
CA LEU A 282 -9.37 -1.35 -17.63
C LEU A 282 -9.50 -2.17 -18.92
N ALA A 283 -8.38 -2.68 -19.45
CA ALA A 283 -8.41 -3.54 -20.64
C ALA A 283 -9.09 -4.87 -20.35
N GLN A 284 -8.88 -5.47 -19.18
CA GLN A 284 -9.58 -6.68 -18.76
C GLN A 284 -11.09 -6.45 -18.61
N VAL A 285 -11.49 -5.34 -17.97
CA VAL A 285 -12.90 -4.97 -17.82
C VAL A 285 -13.55 -4.68 -19.17
N HIS A 286 -12.84 -4.04 -20.08
CA HIS A 286 -13.33 -3.80 -21.45
C HIS A 286 -13.53 -5.11 -22.21
N ALA A 287 -12.58 -6.04 -22.12
CA ALA A 287 -12.71 -7.37 -22.72
C ALA A 287 -13.89 -8.15 -22.14
N LEU A 288 -14.09 -8.08 -20.81
CA LEU A 288 -15.24 -8.66 -20.13
C LEU A 288 -16.55 -8.09 -20.71
N ASN A 289 -16.68 -6.76 -20.82
CA ASN A 289 -17.88 -6.11 -21.35
C ASN A 289 -18.18 -6.54 -22.79
N ALA A 290 -17.17 -6.60 -23.66
CA ALA A 290 -17.34 -7.04 -25.03
C ALA A 290 -17.90 -8.47 -25.13
N HIS A 291 -17.50 -9.37 -24.23
CA HIS A 291 -18.05 -10.72 -24.17
C HIS A 291 -19.47 -10.74 -23.62
N LEU A 292 -19.78 -9.91 -22.62
CA LEU A 292 -21.12 -9.82 -22.06
C LEU A 292 -22.12 -9.13 -23.01
N GLU A 293 -21.65 -8.16 -23.82
CA GLU A 293 -22.45 -7.51 -24.86
C GLU A 293 -22.92 -8.49 -25.92
N SER A 294 -22.07 -9.45 -26.28
CA SER A 294 -22.37 -10.47 -27.29
C SER A 294 -23.38 -11.54 -26.83
N LYS A 295 -23.71 -11.58 -25.52
CA LYS A 295 -24.64 -12.57 -24.97
C LYS A 295 -26.08 -12.04 -24.90
N GLU A 296 -27.05 -12.90 -25.22
CA GLU A 296 -28.48 -12.61 -25.04
C GLU A 296 -28.96 -12.87 -23.62
N SER A 297 -28.40 -13.87 -22.95
CA SER A 297 -28.74 -14.26 -21.58
C SER A 297 -27.48 -14.53 -20.77
N PHE A 298 -27.60 -14.33 -19.46
CA PHE A 298 -26.49 -14.58 -18.49
C PHE A 298 -26.65 -15.91 -17.74
N GLU A 299 -27.62 -16.71 -18.08
CA GLU A 299 -27.80 -18.03 -17.48
C GLU A 299 -26.54 -18.88 -17.69
N ASP A 300 -26.20 -19.67 -16.69
CA ASP A 300 -25.01 -20.54 -16.69
C ASP A 300 -23.68 -19.84 -17.03
N THR A 301 -23.59 -18.53 -16.73
CA THR A 301 -22.38 -17.74 -16.95
C THR A 301 -21.77 -17.29 -15.62
N ALA A 302 -20.48 -17.55 -15.45
CA ALA A 302 -19.72 -17.07 -14.30
C ALA A 302 -18.59 -16.12 -14.72
N VAL A 303 -18.48 -15.00 -14.01
CA VAL A 303 -17.29 -14.11 -14.00
C VAL A 303 -16.52 -14.43 -12.74
N VAL A 304 -15.28 -14.90 -12.88
CA VAL A 304 -14.43 -15.34 -11.78
C VAL A 304 -13.25 -14.40 -11.63
N LEU A 305 -13.10 -13.81 -10.45
CA LEU A 305 -11.97 -12.94 -10.15
C LEU A 305 -10.90 -13.73 -9.42
N ALA A 306 -9.74 -13.91 -10.07
CA ALA A 306 -8.56 -14.46 -9.40
C ALA A 306 -7.97 -13.43 -8.42
N ASP A 307 -8.02 -12.14 -8.78
CA ASP A 307 -7.73 -11.00 -7.91
C ASP A 307 -9.03 -10.33 -7.47
N GLU A 308 -9.40 -10.48 -6.21
CA GLU A 308 -10.63 -9.91 -5.63
C GLU A 308 -10.64 -8.37 -5.63
N ASN A 309 -9.48 -7.72 -5.74
CA ASN A 309 -9.37 -6.26 -5.80
C ASN A 309 -10.00 -5.66 -7.09
N LEU A 310 -10.26 -6.48 -8.10
CA LEU A 310 -10.95 -6.04 -9.31
C LEU A 310 -12.47 -5.90 -9.12
N LEU A 311 -13.02 -6.35 -7.99
CA LEU A 311 -14.46 -6.40 -7.77
C LEU A 311 -15.14 -5.06 -8.04
N GLU A 312 -14.61 -3.95 -7.51
CA GLU A 312 -15.21 -2.63 -7.68
C GLU A 312 -15.21 -2.16 -9.14
N ALA A 313 -14.08 -2.34 -9.84
CA ALA A 313 -13.99 -1.98 -11.26
C ALA A 313 -14.96 -2.80 -12.12
N VAL A 314 -15.10 -4.10 -11.84
CA VAL A 314 -16.01 -4.99 -12.53
C VAL A 314 -17.46 -4.65 -12.22
N MET A 315 -17.81 -4.41 -10.95
CA MET A 315 -19.18 -4.02 -10.55
C MET A 315 -19.64 -2.74 -11.23
N ASN A 316 -18.78 -1.70 -11.25
CA ASN A 316 -19.10 -0.44 -11.91
C ASN A 316 -19.42 -0.65 -13.40
N SER A 317 -18.70 -1.55 -14.05
CA SER A 317 -18.90 -1.87 -15.45
C SER A 317 -20.14 -2.75 -15.70
N LEU A 318 -20.44 -3.69 -14.81
CA LEU A 318 -21.59 -4.58 -14.93
C LEU A 318 -22.94 -3.85 -14.80
N SER A 319 -22.97 -2.66 -14.20
CA SER A 319 -24.18 -1.84 -14.11
C SER A 319 -24.81 -1.53 -15.48
N PHE A 320 -24.00 -1.45 -16.54
CA PHE A 320 -24.47 -1.25 -17.91
C PHE A 320 -25.17 -2.47 -18.51
N HIS A 321 -25.06 -3.64 -17.90
CA HIS A 321 -25.64 -4.90 -18.38
C HIS A 321 -26.82 -5.38 -17.53
N ALA A 322 -27.26 -4.61 -16.53
CA ALA A 322 -28.33 -4.99 -15.60
C ALA A 322 -29.68 -5.28 -16.31
N GLU A 323 -29.90 -4.72 -17.49
CA GLU A 323 -31.11 -4.96 -18.31
C GLU A 323 -31.18 -6.39 -18.89
N LYS A 324 -30.04 -7.09 -19.03
CA LYS A 324 -29.96 -8.45 -19.60
C LYS A 324 -30.27 -9.56 -18.61
N GLY A 325 -30.44 -9.24 -17.37
CA GLY A 325 -30.80 -10.20 -16.33
C GLY A 325 -30.18 -9.87 -14.96
N PRO A 326 -30.55 -10.59 -13.92
CA PRO A 326 -30.02 -10.37 -12.59
C PRO A 326 -28.53 -10.70 -12.52
N ILE A 327 -27.79 -9.94 -11.69
CA ILE A 327 -26.38 -10.16 -11.39
C ILE A 327 -26.27 -10.56 -9.93
N ASN A 328 -25.81 -11.77 -9.69
CA ASN A 328 -25.56 -12.27 -8.35
C ASN A 328 -24.07 -12.11 -7.99
N ILE A 329 -23.78 -11.27 -7.01
CA ILE A 329 -22.43 -11.01 -6.53
C ILE A 329 -22.26 -11.79 -5.25
N THR A 330 -21.36 -12.75 -5.28
CA THR A 330 -21.17 -13.68 -4.17
C THR A 330 -19.97 -13.30 -3.33
N MET A 331 -19.04 -12.55 -3.93
CA MET A 331 -17.97 -11.89 -3.21
C MET A 331 -18.55 -10.70 -2.45
N GLY A 332 -18.25 -10.60 -1.17
CA GLY A 332 -18.57 -9.36 -0.46
C GLY A 332 -17.56 -8.27 -0.85
N ASN A 333 -18.02 -7.01 -0.95
CA ASN A 333 -17.10 -5.89 -1.05
C ASN A 333 -16.38 -5.69 0.28
N GLY A 334 -15.05 -5.70 0.28
CA GLY A 334 -14.25 -5.51 1.49
C GLY A 334 -14.54 -4.14 2.11
N LEU A 335 -14.88 -4.12 3.40
CA LEU A 335 -15.11 -2.85 4.13
C LEU A 335 -13.90 -1.91 4.04
N SER A 336 -12.69 -2.47 3.98
CA SER A 336 -11.43 -1.72 3.91
C SER A 336 -11.31 -0.79 2.69
N HIS A 337 -12.01 -1.08 1.61
CA HIS A 337 -11.98 -0.32 0.34
C HIS A 337 -13.12 0.70 0.21
N THR A 338 -13.99 0.81 1.20
CA THR A 338 -15.11 1.74 1.16
C THR A 338 -14.69 3.18 1.50
N PRO A 339 -15.31 4.20 0.88
CA PRO A 339 -15.08 5.59 1.28
C PRO A 339 -15.35 5.85 2.77
N THR A 340 -16.31 5.13 3.36
CA THR A 340 -16.60 5.17 4.80
C THR A 340 -15.38 4.76 5.63
N ALA A 341 -14.66 3.72 5.24
CA ALA A 341 -13.44 3.29 5.93
C ALA A 341 -12.33 4.33 5.81
N ASP A 342 -12.20 5.02 4.67
CA ASP A 342 -11.22 6.08 4.50
C ASP A 342 -11.55 7.30 5.37
N LEU A 343 -12.82 7.71 5.45
CA LEU A 343 -13.28 8.76 6.37
C LEU A 343 -12.96 8.40 7.82
N ILE A 344 -13.25 7.18 8.26
CA ILE A 344 -12.96 6.72 9.62
C ILE A 344 -11.45 6.72 9.89
N ARG A 345 -10.62 6.26 8.96
CA ARG A 345 -9.15 6.34 9.08
C ARG A 345 -8.66 7.78 9.20
N SER A 346 -9.22 8.70 8.42
CA SER A 346 -8.87 10.11 8.50
C SER A 346 -9.26 10.72 9.85
N PHE A 347 -10.41 10.33 10.41
CA PHE A 347 -10.82 10.69 11.78
C PHE A 347 -9.82 10.17 12.82
N MET A 348 -9.44 8.91 12.75
CA MET A 348 -8.50 8.31 13.70
C MET A 348 -7.11 8.95 13.62
N ALA A 349 -6.61 9.23 12.40
CA ALA A 349 -5.36 9.95 12.20
C ALA A 349 -5.41 11.37 12.82
N LEU A 350 -6.54 12.05 12.70
CA LEU A 350 -6.78 13.33 13.36
C LEU A 350 -6.72 13.18 14.89
N ARG A 351 -7.46 12.22 15.47
CA ARG A 351 -7.49 11.97 16.92
C ARG A 351 -6.09 11.63 17.46
N GLN A 352 -5.33 10.79 16.78
CA GLN A 352 -3.94 10.49 17.16
C GLN A 352 -3.07 11.73 17.14
N SER A 353 -3.16 12.56 16.09
CA SER A 353 -2.37 13.80 15.99
C SER A 353 -2.76 14.82 17.08
N ILE A 354 -4.01 14.84 17.54
CA ILE A 354 -4.47 15.65 18.68
C ILE A 354 -3.95 15.10 19.99
N SER A 355 -3.90 13.79 20.16
CA SER A 355 -3.42 13.13 21.39
C SER A 355 -1.90 13.14 21.54
N ASP A 356 -1.14 13.35 20.46
CA ASP A 356 0.30 13.40 20.47
C ASP A 356 0.85 14.57 21.34
N ALA A 357 2.07 14.48 21.83
CA ALA A 357 2.72 15.50 22.67
C ALA A 357 2.96 16.85 21.96
N SER A 358 2.90 16.89 20.62
CA SER A 358 3.05 18.11 19.85
C SER A 358 1.93 19.14 20.17
N SER A 359 2.28 20.41 20.27
CA SER A 359 1.29 21.49 20.44
C SER A 359 0.53 21.87 19.17
N ARG A 360 0.85 21.24 18.02
CA ARG A 360 0.29 21.58 16.70
C ARG A 360 -0.10 20.32 15.92
N VAL A 361 -1.14 20.43 15.12
CA VAL A 361 -1.64 19.39 14.20
C VAL A 361 -1.35 19.80 12.75
N SER A 362 -1.02 18.84 11.88
CA SER A 362 -0.84 19.09 10.45
C SER A 362 -2.15 19.54 9.82
N THR A 363 -2.09 20.60 9.02
CA THR A 363 -3.24 21.12 8.25
C THR A 363 -3.74 20.09 7.23
N GLU A 364 -2.84 19.27 6.69
CA GLU A 364 -3.18 18.19 5.75
C GLU A 364 -4.07 17.13 6.40
N ILE A 365 -3.75 16.69 7.63
CA ILE A 365 -4.59 15.72 8.38
C ILE A 365 -5.98 16.31 8.62
N ILE A 366 -6.04 17.59 8.99
CA ILE A 366 -7.32 18.27 9.23
C ILE A 366 -8.12 18.35 7.93
N LYS A 367 -7.52 18.80 6.83
CA LYS A 367 -8.17 18.90 5.52
C LYS A 367 -8.65 17.56 5.00
N ARG A 368 -7.83 16.53 5.08
CA ARG A 368 -8.20 15.17 4.66
C ARG A 368 -9.47 14.69 5.38
N PHE A 369 -9.62 15.04 6.63
CA PHE A 369 -10.82 14.71 7.39
C PHE A 369 -12.01 15.64 7.06
N THR A 370 -11.82 16.98 7.10
CA THR A 370 -12.92 17.95 6.93
C THR A 370 -13.44 18.08 5.50
N GLU A 371 -12.58 17.85 4.49
CA GLU A 371 -12.92 17.95 3.07
C GLU A 371 -13.30 16.59 2.45
N HIS A 372 -13.46 15.55 3.27
CA HIS A 372 -13.84 14.22 2.78
C HIS A 372 -15.27 14.24 2.21
N PRO A 373 -15.54 13.60 1.04
CA PRO A 373 -16.87 13.65 0.39
C PRO A 373 -18.05 13.14 1.22
N LEU A 374 -17.80 12.27 2.20
CA LEU A 374 -18.81 11.76 3.14
C LEU A 374 -18.85 12.54 4.46
N GLN A 375 -18.13 13.65 4.57
CA GLN A 375 -18.10 14.43 5.80
C GLN A 375 -19.43 15.14 6.01
N ARG A 376 -19.81 15.26 7.27
CA ARG A 376 -21.06 15.89 7.68
C ARG A 376 -20.86 17.39 7.92
N ASP A 377 -21.89 18.18 7.63
CA ASP A 377 -21.86 19.65 7.79
C ASP A 377 -21.65 20.08 9.26
N ASP A 378 -22.11 19.29 10.23
CA ASP A 378 -21.95 19.57 11.67
C ASP A 378 -20.53 19.33 12.19
N VAL A 379 -19.67 18.69 11.41
CA VAL A 379 -18.24 18.47 11.73
C VAL A 379 -17.35 19.53 11.06
N ALA A 380 -17.94 20.52 10.39
CA ALA A 380 -17.19 21.58 9.72
C ALA A 380 -16.30 22.35 10.70
N LEU A 381 -15.04 22.52 10.37
CA LEU A 381 -14.09 23.36 11.08
C LEU A 381 -13.87 24.64 10.27
N VAL A 382 -14.20 25.79 10.84
CA VAL A 382 -13.90 27.09 10.21
C VAL A 382 -12.46 27.48 10.55
N LEU A 383 -11.56 27.26 9.60
CA LEU A 383 -10.19 27.75 9.70
C LEU A 383 -10.12 29.22 9.22
N THR A 384 -9.36 30.03 9.92
CA THR A 384 -9.04 31.39 9.44
C THR A 384 -8.19 31.30 8.18
N GLU A 385 -8.19 32.34 7.35
CA GLU A 385 -7.42 32.39 6.11
C GLU A 385 -5.91 32.15 6.36
N THR A 386 -5.39 32.62 7.48
CA THR A 386 -4.01 32.42 7.92
C THR A 386 -3.74 30.97 8.33
N GLU A 387 -4.68 30.33 9.02
CA GLU A 387 -4.57 28.93 9.46
C GLU A 387 -4.71 27.97 8.28
N SER A 388 -5.58 28.27 7.31
CA SER A 388 -5.73 27.44 6.12
C SER A 388 -4.47 27.40 5.22
N ARG A 389 -3.63 28.43 5.30
CA ARG A 389 -2.34 28.53 4.59
C ARG A 389 -1.15 28.01 5.39
N ALA A 390 -1.31 27.80 6.69
CA ALA A 390 -0.25 27.27 7.55
C ALA A 390 -0.09 25.76 7.36
N SER A 391 1.12 25.25 7.39
CA SER A 391 1.38 23.79 7.34
C SER A 391 0.93 23.05 8.61
N ARG A 392 0.85 23.77 9.74
CA ARG A 392 0.42 23.23 11.05
C ARG A 392 -0.38 24.27 11.84
N ILE A 393 -1.43 23.80 12.49
CA ILE A 393 -2.36 24.62 13.29
C ILE A 393 -2.15 24.29 14.78
N LYS A 394 -2.26 25.30 15.65
CA LYS A 394 -2.21 25.12 17.10
C LYS A 394 -3.43 24.32 17.58
N LYS A 395 -3.25 23.34 18.46
CA LYS A 395 -4.35 22.56 19.05
C LYS A 395 -5.39 23.42 19.74
N SER A 396 -4.99 24.56 20.35
CA SER A 396 -5.90 25.50 21.00
C SER A 396 -6.92 26.13 20.04
N SER A 397 -6.58 26.28 18.76
CA SER A 397 -7.51 26.79 17.72
C SER A 397 -8.54 25.76 17.30
N LEU A 398 -8.33 24.46 17.58
CA LEU A 398 -9.18 23.36 17.15
C LEU A 398 -10.32 23.04 18.14
N GLN A 399 -10.34 23.63 19.33
CA GLN A 399 -11.27 23.29 20.42
C GLN A 399 -12.73 23.74 20.17
N GLN A 400 -13.05 24.27 19.02
CA GLN A 400 -14.39 24.75 18.67
C GLN A 400 -15.42 23.62 18.47
N ASN A 401 -14.97 22.41 18.25
CA ASN A 401 -15.82 21.24 18.02
C ASN A 401 -15.28 20.06 18.85
N GLU A 402 -16.16 19.25 19.42
CA GLU A 402 -15.79 18.12 20.29
C GLU A 402 -14.88 17.09 19.61
N TYR A 403 -15.01 16.88 18.30
CA TYR A 403 -14.19 15.94 17.54
C TYR A 403 -12.73 16.40 17.39
N PHE A 404 -12.47 17.68 17.60
CA PHE A 404 -11.13 18.29 17.55
C PHE A 404 -10.57 18.65 18.92
N ALA A 405 -11.37 18.53 19.98
CA ALA A 405 -10.93 18.81 21.33
C ALA A 405 -10.00 17.70 21.86
N TYR A 406 -8.94 18.09 22.58
CA TYR A 406 -8.12 17.12 23.31
C TYR A 406 -8.95 16.52 24.47
N SER A 407 -8.84 15.21 24.63
CA SER A 407 -9.50 14.49 25.72
C SER A 407 -8.58 13.40 26.27
N GLU A 408 -8.73 13.10 27.55
CA GLU A 408 -8.04 12.01 28.21
C GLU A 408 -9.02 10.90 28.60
N GLY A 409 -8.59 9.66 28.43
CA GLY A 409 -9.27 8.45 28.92
C GLY A 409 -9.98 7.64 27.83
N ALA A 410 -9.84 6.33 27.95
CA ALA A 410 -10.38 5.34 27.00
C ALA A 410 -11.88 5.45 26.77
N GLN A 411 -12.63 5.71 27.83
CA GLN A 411 -14.09 5.83 27.76
C GLN A 411 -14.55 7.02 26.91
N HIS A 412 -13.83 8.14 27.02
CA HIS A 412 -14.15 9.34 26.26
C HIS A 412 -13.83 9.17 24.76
N GLU A 413 -12.64 8.65 24.43
CA GLU A 413 -12.25 8.39 23.05
C GLU A 413 -13.18 7.38 22.38
N TRP A 414 -13.57 6.33 23.10
CA TRP A 414 -14.53 5.36 22.60
C TRP A 414 -15.91 5.98 22.36
N SER A 415 -16.43 6.75 23.32
CA SER A 415 -17.73 7.42 23.20
C SER A 415 -17.75 8.41 22.03
N LEU A 416 -16.65 9.13 21.82
CA LEU A 416 -16.49 10.06 20.72
C LEU A 416 -16.46 9.33 19.37
N PHE A 417 -15.71 8.24 19.29
CA PHE A 417 -15.64 7.39 18.10
C PHE A 417 -17.00 6.78 17.74
N ILE A 418 -17.72 6.23 18.73
CA ILE A 418 -19.06 5.66 18.50
C ILE A 418 -20.05 6.74 18.03
N ARG A 419 -20.08 7.92 18.65
CA ARG A 419 -20.93 9.02 18.21
C ARG A 419 -20.61 9.48 16.79
N PHE A 420 -19.33 9.50 16.43
CA PHE A 420 -18.93 9.80 15.06
C PHE A 420 -19.51 8.78 14.09
N LEU A 421 -19.42 7.47 14.39
CA LEU A 421 -20.00 6.40 13.57
C LEU A 421 -21.52 6.47 13.48
N GLU A 422 -22.21 6.75 14.59
CA GLU A 422 -23.67 6.88 14.64
C GLU A 422 -24.19 8.06 13.78
N GLY A 423 -23.35 9.04 13.58
CA GLY A 423 -23.67 10.17 12.72
C GLY A 423 -23.50 9.91 11.22
N LEU A 424 -22.86 8.82 10.81
CA LEU A 424 -22.67 8.51 9.40
C LEU A 424 -23.86 7.70 8.86
N ASP A 425 -24.47 8.19 7.79
CA ASP A 425 -25.64 7.55 7.15
C ASP A 425 -25.19 6.70 5.94
N THR A 426 -24.51 5.60 6.21
CA THR A 426 -24.11 4.62 5.19
C THR A 426 -24.27 3.20 5.69
N ARG A 427 -24.61 2.26 4.80
CA ARG A 427 -24.67 0.84 5.14
C ARG A 427 -23.35 0.29 5.68
N ALA A 428 -22.24 0.85 5.21
CA ALA A 428 -20.91 0.48 5.70
C ALA A 428 -20.68 0.97 7.14
N SER A 429 -21.11 2.20 7.50
CA SER A 429 -20.99 2.72 8.87
C SER A 429 -21.87 1.98 9.86
N GLU A 430 -23.09 1.60 9.48
CA GLU A 430 -23.97 0.78 10.32
C GLU A 430 -23.32 -0.57 10.66
N LEU A 431 -22.71 -1.23 9.66
CA LEU A 431 -22.02 -2.50 9.88
C LEU A 431 -20.78 -2.31 10.76
N VAL A 432 -19.95 -1.29 10.50
CA VAL A 432 -18.78 -0.98 11.33
C VAL A 432 -19.19 -0.68 12.75
N LEU A 433 -20.25 0.13 12.96
CA LEU A 433 -20.76 0.46 14.28
C LEU A 433 -21.21 -0.81 15.05
N ALA A 434 -21.96 -1.69 14.39
CA ALA A 434 -22.40 -2.95 14.99
C ALA A 434 -21.21 -3.85 15.39
N LEU A 435 -20.20 -3.96 14.51
CA LEU A 435 -18.99 -4.74 14.75
C LEU A 435 -18.16 -4.14 15.90
N MET A 436 -17.96 -2.84 15.92
CA MET A 436 -17.19 -2.17 16.98
C MET A 436 -17.88 -2.34 18.33
N LYS A 437 -19.20 -2.15 18.42
CA LYS A 437 -19.98 -2.39 19.66
C LYS A 437 -19.91 -3.86 20.11
N ALA A 438 -19.97 -4.81 19.19
CA ALA A 438 -19.87 -6.24 19.52
C ALA A 438 -18.51 -6.65 20.11
N HIS A 439 -17.44 -5.88 19.82
CA HIS A 439 -16.07 -6.13 20.28
C HIS A 439 -15.56 -5.06 21.26
N GLU A 440 -16.44 -4.27 21.86
CA GLU A 440 -16.13 -3.17 22.79
C GLU A 440 -15.24 -3.62 23.95
N GLN A 441 -15.41 -4.85 24.43
CA GLN A 441 -14.61 -5.45 25.50
C GLN A 441 -13.10 -5.39 25.23
N HIS A 442 -12.67 -5.55 23.97
CA HIS A 442 -11.26 -5.50 23.60
C HIS A 442 -10.62 -4.12 23.75
N VAL A 443 -11.42 -3.06 23.79
CA VAL A 443 -10.93 -1.70 24.04
C VAL A 443 -10.70 -1.45 25.53
N PHE A 444 -11.55 -2.00 26.40
CA PHE A 444 -11.55 -1.71 27.84
C PHE A 444 -10.84 -2.79 28.69
N GLU A 445 -10.82 -4.05 28.26
CA GLU A 445 -10.12 -5.13 28.97
C GLU A 445 -8.60 -5.04 28.81
N SER A 446 -7.99 -3.90 29.12
CA SER A 446 -6.54 -3.75 29.12
C SER A 446 -5.98 -4.02 30.50
N ALA A 447 -5.24 -5.11 30.64
CA ALA A 447 -4.40 -5.34 31.82
C ALA A 447 -3.07 -4.53 31.79
N PHE A 448 -2.86 -3.74 30.73
CA PHE A 448 -1.60 -3.04 30.42
C PHE A 448 -1.90 -1.58 30.08
N GLU A 449 -0.99 -0.67 30.48
CA GLU A 449 -1.07 0.76 30.17
C GLU A 449 -0.83 0.98 28.66
N GLU A 450 -1.89 0.94 27.87
CA GLU A 450 -1.85 1.20 26.44
C GLU A 450 -2.74 2.37 26.05
N ASN A 451 -2.35 3.09 25.00
CA ASN A 451 -3.17 4.16 24.45
C ASN A 451 -4.49 3.59 23.88
N ALA A 452 -5.61 4.11 24.36
CA ALA A 452 -6.93 3.66 23.91
C ALA A 452 -7.17 3.86 22.42
N LEU A 453 -6.65 4.94 21.84
CA LEU A 453 -6.77 5.22 20.40
C LEU A 453 -6.06 4.14 19.56
N ASP A 454 -4.89 3.68 19.99
CA ASP A 454 -4.18 2.60 19.28
C ASP A 454 -4.99 1.29 19.30
N ARG A 455 -5.65 0.99 20.42
CA ARG A 455 -6.53 -0.20 20.53
C ARG A 455 -7.76 -0.08 19.64
N ILE A 456 -8.41 1.09 19.62
CA ILE A 456 -9.55 1.37 18.73
C ILE A 456 -9.11 1.25 17.26
N GLU A 457 -7.95 1.79 16.90
CA GLU A 457 -7.40 1.70 15.55
C GLU A 457 -7.13 0.27 15.13
N VAL A 458 -6.45 -0.51 15.96
CA VAL A 458 -6.15 -1.92 15.66
C VAL A 458 -7.45 -2.72 15.56
N LEU A 459 -8.39 -2.55 16.48
CA LEU A 459 -9.70 -3.21 16.43
C LEU A 459 -10.44 -2.87 15.14
N PHE A 460 -10.52 -1.59 14.80
CA PHE A 460 -11.16 -1.14 13.57
C PHE A 460 -10.50 -1.76 12.33
N ASN A 461 -9.17 -1.68 12.22
CA ASN A 461 -8.45 -2.22 11.07
C ASN A 461 -8.59 -3.74 10.94
N GLU A 462 -8.59 -4.50 12.04
CA GLU A 462 -8.83 -5.95 12.03
C GLU A 462 -10.26 -6.28 11.57
N LEU A 463 -11.26 -5.57 12.07
CA LEU A 463 -12.64 -5.80 11.69
C LEU A 463 -12.87 -5.49 10.21
N ILE A 464 -12.42 -4.34 9.70
CA ILE A 464 -12.63 -3.99 8.30
C ILE A 464 -11.81 -4.84 7.32
N ALA A 465 -10.66 -5.39 7.74
CA ALA A 465 -9.85 -6.29 6.91
C ALA A 465 -10.52 -7.64 6.67
N THR A 466 -11.32 -8.12 7.62
CA THR A 466 -11.93 -9.44 7.57
C THR A 466 -13.39 -9.43 7.13
N GLN A 467 -14.08 -8.31 7.32
CA GLN A 467 -15.50 -8.18 7.03
C GLN A 467 -15.77 -7.66 5.63
N LYS A 468 -16.83 -8.19 5.04
CA LYS A 468 -17.27 -7.81 3.70
C LYS A 468 -18.75 -7.42 3.73
N ILE A 469 -19.11 -6.39 2.97
CA ILE A 469 -20.52 -6.07 2.72
C ILE A 469 -21.07 -7.11 1.75
N THR A 470 -22.00 -7.92 2.23
CA THR A 470 -22.64 -8.94 1.39
C THR A 470 -23.73 -8.32 0.50
N PHE A 471 -23.80 -8.77 -0.73
CA PHE A 471 -24.86 -8.41 -1.66
C PHE A 471 -26.01 -9.43 -1.51
N LYS A 472 -27.25 -8.93 -1.60
CA LYS A 472 -28.43 -9.78 -1.65
C LYS A 472 -28.67 -10.12 -3.13
N GLY A 473 -28.60 -11.40 -3.50
CA GLY A 473 -28.85 -11.90 -4.84
C GLY A 473 -29.40 -13.33 -4.82
N ASP A 474 -29.93 -13.78 -5.95
CA ASP A 474 -30.36 -15.17 -6.11
C ASP A 474 -29.18 -16.01 -6.60
N PRO A 475 -28.73 -17.02 -5.83
CA PRO A 475 -27.61 -17.87 -6.21
C PRO A 475 -27.82 -18.66 -7.52
N LYS A 476 -29.04 -18.73 -8.02
CA LYS A 476 -29.43 -19.53 -9.20
C LYS A 476 -29.69 -18.69 -10.46
N ALA A 477 -29.91 -17.39 -10.32
CA ALA A 477 -30.36 -16.56 -11.42
C ALA A 477 -29.24 -15.66 -11.98
N GLY A 478 -29.15 -15.58 -13.29
CA GLY A 478 -28.37 -14.62 -14.03
C GLY A 478 -26.85 -14.80 -13.94
N LEU A 479 -26.12 -13.69 -14.11
CA LEU A 479 -24.68 -13.67 -14.08
C LEU A 479 -24.14 -13.90 -12.66
N GLN A 480 -23.22 -14.85 -12.51
CA GLN A 480 -22.58 -15.13 -11.23
C GLN A 480 -21.19 -14.47 -11.17
N LEU A 481 -21.00 -13.48 -10.31
CA LEU A 481 -19.69 -12.84 -10.05
C LEU A 481 -19.09 -13.39 -8.74
N MET A 482 -17.95 -14.07 -8.82
CA MET A 482 -17.39 -14.82 -7.69
C MET A 482 -15.87 -14.92 -7.71
N GLY A 483 -15.27 -15.24 -6.54
CA GLY A 483 -13.87 -15.63 -6.43
C GLY A 483 -13.66 -17.10 -6.82
N ILE A 484 -12.42 -17.47 -7.10
CA ILE A 484 -12.11 -18.85 -7.56
C ILE A 484 -12.46 -19.92 -6.53
N LEU A 485 -12.28 -19.65 -5.23
CA LEU A 485 -12.62 -20.61 -4.18
C LEU A 485 -14.14 -20.79 -3.96
N GLU A 486 -14.92 -19.86 -4.46
CA GLU A 486 -16.39 -19.91 -4.37
C GLU A 486 -17.04 -20.75 -5.48
N THR A 487 -16.25 -21.12 -6.48
CA THR A 487 -16.69 -21.99 -7.60
C THR A 487 -16.81 -23.46 -7.21
N ARG A 488 -16.49 -23.82 -5.99
CA ARG A 488 -16.53 -25.21 -5.46
C ARG A 488 -17.90 -25.83 -5.65
N ASN A 489 -17.95 -27.04 -6.23
CA ASN A 489 -19.16 -27.81 -6.49
C ASN A 489 -20.17 -27.14 -7.43
N LEU A 490 -19.80 -26.02 -8.07
CA LEU A 490 -20.64 -25.35 -9.06
C LEU A 490 -20.10 -25.64 -10.48
N GLN A 491 -21.00 -25.65 -11.45
CA GLN A 491 -20.68 -25.81 -12.87
C GLN A 491 -21.35 -24.71 -13.67
N PHE A 492 -20.60 -24.19 -14.67
CA PHE A 492 -21.07 -23.14 -15.57
C PHE A 492 -20.77 -23.54 -17.01
N GLU A 493 -21.64 -23.18 -17.95
CA GLU A 493 -21.39 -23.40 -19.36
C GLU A 493 -20.36 -22.42 -19.89
N THR A 494 -20.42 -21.16 -19.45
CA THR A 494 -19.45 -20.15 -19.82
C THR A 494 -18.74 -19.62 -18.58
N VAL A 495 -17.42 -19.58 -18.61
CA VAL A 495 -16.60 -18.98 -17.56
C VAL A 495 -15.70 -17.88 -18.14
N ILE A 496 -15.63 -16.74 -17.45
CA ILE A 496 -14.76 -15.62 -17.77
C ILE A 496 -13.88 -15.37 -16.54
N VAL A 497 -12.59 -15.64 -16.64
CA VAL A 497 -11.66 -15.56 -15.51
C VAL A 497 -10.72 -14.38 -15.71
N LEU A 498 -10.66 -13.46 -14.75
CA LEU A 498 -9.81 -12.28 -14.80
C LEU A 498 -8.56 -12.43 -13.91
N SER A 499 -7.48 -11.79 -14.32
CA SER A 499 -6.20 -11.70 -13.59
C SER A 499 -5.50 -13.05 -13.37
N LEU A 500 -5.45 -13.88 -14.40
CA LEU A 500 -4.69 -15.13 -14.40
C LEU A 500 -3.17 -14.84 -14.52
N ASN A 501 -2.61 -14.23 -13.49
CA ASN A 501 -1.20 -13.86 -13.42
C ASN A 501 -0.45 -14.67 -12.35
N GLU A 502 0.85 -14.85 -12.56
CA GLU A 502 1.74 -15.44 -11.58
C GLU A 502 1.72 -14.63 -10.28
N LYS A 503 1.83 -15.26 -9.12
CA LYS A 503 1.68 -14.72 -7.76
C LYS A 503 0.23 -14.29 -7.38
N ILE A 504 -0.71 -14.26 -8.33
CA ILE A 504 -2.14 -14.10 -8.07
C ILE A 504 -2.77 -15.49 -8.04
N ILE A 505 -2.57 -16.27 -9.09
CA ILE A 505 -2.97 -17.66 -9.18
C ILE A 505 -1.94 -18.48 -10.00
N PRO A 506 -1.28 -19.45 -9.35
CA PRO A 506 -1.23 -19.68 -7.91
C PRO A 506 -0.54 -18.53 -7.15
N LYS A 507 -0.82 -18.42 -5.84
CA LYS A 507 -0.25 -17.32 -5.02
C LYS A 507 1.26 -17.38 -4.81
N GLY A 508 1.87 -18.53 -5.07
CA GLY A 508 3.30 -18.71 -4.95
C GLY A 508 3.82 -18.69 -3.50
N ARG A 509 5.10 -18.44 -3.33
CA ARG A 509 5.74 -18.36 -2.01
C ARG A 509 5.28 -17.13 -1.23
N SER A 510 4.61 -17.31 -0.10
CA SER A 510 4.37 -16.26 0.89
C SER A 510 5.35 -16.44 2.06
N TYR A 511 6.15 -15.42 2.36
CA TYR A 511 7.14 -15.43 3.45
C TYR A 511 6.51 -15.06 4.80
N GLY A 512 5.46 -15.76 5.21
CA GLY A 512 4.74 -15.46 6.43
C GLY A 512 4.74 -16.60 7.45
N SER A 513 5.91 -17.09 7.88
CA SER A 513 6.02 -18.13 8.90
C SER A 513 7.34 -18.02 9.66
N LEU A 514 7.32 -18.28 10.95
CA LEU A 514 8.53 -18.40 11.77
C LEU A 514 9.19 -19.80 11.62
N LEU A 515 8.46 -20.76 11.05
CA LEU A 515 8.94 -22.11 10.85
C LEU A 515 9.72 -22.19 9.52
N PRO A 516 11.01 -22.55 9.53
CA PRO A 516 11.80 -22.82 8.32
C PRO A 516 11.17 -23.91 7.44
N TYR A 517 11.41 -23.81 6.13
CA TYR A 517 10.86 -24.75 5.14
C TYR A 517 11.16 -26.22 5.47
N ASP A 518 12.41 -26.52 5.86
CA ASP A 518 12.82 -27.90 6.15
C ASP A 518 12.12 -28.45 7.39
N LEU A 519 11.91 -27.60 8.41
CA LEU A 519 11.15 -27.98 9.60
C LEU A 519 9.68 -28.21 9.27
N ARG A 520 9.05 -27.36 8.45
CA ARG A 520 7.67 -27.59 7.98
C ARG A 520 7.54 -28.93 7.27
N ARG A 521 8.51 -29.26 6.42
CA ARG A 521 8.52 -30.53 5.66
C ARG A 521 8.71 -31.75 6.56
N SER A 522 9.59 -31.70 7.58
CA SER A 522 9.85 -32.82 8.48
C SER A 522 8.67 -33.14 9.40
N TYR A 523 7.77 -32.18 9.62
CA TYR A 523 6.57 -32.33 10.42
C TYR A 523 5.26 -32.40 9.59
N ASP A 524 5.34 -32.64 8.29
CA ASP A 524 4.19 -32.70 7.36
C ASP A 524 3.28 -31.46 7.40
N ILE A 525 3.84 -30.31 7.77
CA ILE A 525 3.14 -29.02 7.74
C ILE A 525 3.11 -28.52 6.28
N PRO A 526 1.93 -28.15 5.74
CA PRO A 526 1.81 -27.73 4.34
C PRO A 526 2.77 -26.62 3.95
N THR A 527 3.42 -26.78 2.80
CA THR A 527 4.32 -25.80 2.17
C THR A 527 3.61 -25.04 1.04
N TYR A 528 4.32 -24.17 0.33
CA TYR A 528 3.77 -23.48 -0.83
C TYR A 528 3.35 -24.45 -1.97
N LYS A 529 4.01 -25.64 -2.09
CA LYS A 529 3.67 -26.63 -3.12
C LYS A 529 2.26 -27.18 -2.97
N GLU A 530 1.89 -27.54 -1.75
CA GLU A 530 0.54 -28.01 -1.43
C GLU A 530 -0.49 -26.90 -1.68
N LYS A 531 -0.18 -25.66 -1.33
CA LYS A 531 -1.06 -24.51 -1.59
C LYS A 531 -1.26 -24.27 -3.10
N ASP A 532 -0.19 -24.35 -3.88
CA ASP A 532 -0.25 -24.19 -5.33
C ASP A 532 -1.09 -25.30 -5.99
N ALA A 533 -0.94 -26.56 -5.53
CA ALA A 533 -1.75 -27.69 -6.01
C ALA A 533 -3.26 -27.50 -5.75
N ILE A 534 -3.64 -26.84 -4.64
CA ILE A 534 -5.04 -26.50 -4.35
C ILE A 534 -5.58 -25.52 -5.41
N TYR A 535 -4.83 -24.45 -5.74
CA TYR A 535 -5.25 -23.51 -6.78
C TYR A 535 -5.31 -24.14 -8.16
N THR A 536 -4.34 -25.00 -8.48
CA THR A 536 -4.32 -25.79 -9.73
C THR A 536 -5.57 -26.65 -9.84
N TYR A 537 -5.95 -27.36 -8.78
CA TYR A 537 -7.20 -28.14 -8.76
C TYR A 537 -8.42 -27.28 -9.06
N TYR A 538 -8.61 -26.15 -8.38
CA TYR A 538 -9.81 -25.30 -8.59
C TYR A 538 -9.85 -24.70 -9.98
N PHE A 539 -8.72 -24.33 -10.54
CA PHE A 539 -8.63 -23.83 -11.90
C PHE A 539 -9.07 -24.89 -12.93
N TYR A 540 -8.49 -26.09 -12.89
CA TYR A 540 -8.86 -27.16 -13.80
C TYR A 540 -10.29 -27.66 -13.58
N ARG A 541 -10.73 -27.70 -12.31
CA ARG A 541 -12.10 -28.06 -11.95
C ARG A 541 -13.12 -27.06 -12.53
N LEU A 542 -12.82 -25.77 -12.52
CA LEU A 542 -13.66 -24.75 -13.12
C LEU A 542 -13.80 -24.97 -14.64
N LEU A 543 -12.72 -25.27 -15.33
CA LEU A 543 -12.67 -25.53 -16.75
C LEU A 543 -13.39 -26.83 -17.12
N GLN A 544 -13.36 -27.85 -16.26
CA GLN A 544 -13.98 -29.15 -16.49
C GLN A 544 -15.48 -29.03 -16.81
N GLY A 545 -16.19 -28.11 -16.21
CA GLY A 545 -17.63 -27.87 -16.41
C GLY A 545 -17.95 -26.95 -17.59
N ALA A 546 -17.00 -26.20 -18.13
CA ALA A 546 -17.25 -25.14 -19.10
C ALA A 546 -17.13 -25.63 -20.55
N SER A 547 -18.07 -25.22 -21.41
CA SER A 547 -17.93 -25.36 -22.85
C SER A 547 -17.23 -24.15 -23.49
N LYS A 548 -17.31 -22.97 -22.85
CA LYS A 548 -16.61 -21.75 -23.25
C LYS A 548 -15.86 -21.16 -22.06
N ALA A 549 -14.57 -20.91 -22.25
CA ALA A 549 -13.70 -20.33 -21.23
C ALA A 549 -12.93 -19.14 -21.81
N HIS A 550 -13.10 -17.96 -21.22
CA HIS A 550 -12.37 -16.75 -21.54
C HIS A 550 -11.40 -16.46 -20.38
N LEU A 551 -10.12 -16.62 -20.65
CA LEU A 551 -9.04 -16.61 -19.65
C LEU A 551 -8.18 -15.36 -19.84
N LEU A 552 -8.40 -14.34 -19.01
CA LEU A 552 -7.74 -13.05 -19.12
C LEU A 552 -6.55 -12.94 -18.19
N TYR A 553 -5.44 -12.42 -18.69
CA TYR A 553 -4.29 -12.06 -17.88
C TYR A 553 -3.84 -10.63 -18.13
N ASN A 554 -3.26 -10.00 -17.11
CA ASN A 554 -2.73 -8.65 -17.18
C ASN A 554 -1.30 -8.69 -17.74
N SER A 555 -1.05 -8.04 -18.88
CA SER A 555 0.27 -7.93 -19.51
C SER A 555 0.94 -6.59 -19.33
N GLN A 556 0.41 -5.72 -18.44
CA GLN A 556 0.98 -4.40 -18.20
C GLN A 556 2.40 -4.48 -17.67
N LEU A 557 3.33 -3.81 -18.35
CA LEU A 557 4.69 -3.64 -17.88
C LEU A 557 4.72 -2.57 -16.78
N GLY A 558 5.16 -2.95 -15.58
CA GLY A 558 5.41 -2.01 -14.49
C GLY A 558 6.89 -1.60 -14.46
N ALA A 559 7.20 -0.43 -13.87
CA ALA A 559 8.59 0.04 -13.75
C ALA A 559 9.49 -0.90 -12.93
N PHE A 560 8.91 -1.74 -12.05
CA PHE A 560 9.63 -2.64 -11.14
C PHE A 560 9.06 -4.08 -11.08
N GLU A 561 7.89 -4.34 -11.68
CA GLU A 561 7.27 -5.66 -11.71
C GLU A 561 6.67 -5.92 -13.10
N THR A 562 7.15 -6.97 -13.75
CA THR A 562 6.45 -7.56 -14.88
C THR A 562 5.30 -8.42 -14.36
N LYS A 563 4.08 -8.14 -14.79
CA LYS A 563 2.96 -9.01 -14.49
C LYS A 563 2.97 -10.19 -15.46
N GLU A 564 3.63 -11.27 -15.04
CA GLU A 564 3.77 -12.47 -15.85
C GLU A 564 2.45 -13.24 -15.93
N LYS A 565 2.21 -13.88 -17.09
CA LYS A 565 1.12 -14.81 -17.29
C LYS A 565 1.27 -16.01 -16.32
N SER A 566 0.16 -16.47 -15.74
CA SER A 566 0.15 -17.62 -14.84
C SER A 566 0.72 -18.89 -15.49
N ARG A 567 1.50 -19.65 -14.71
CA ARG A 567 1.95 -20.97 -15.11
C ARG A 567 0.82 -21.92 -15.51
N LEU A 568 -0.38 -21.72 -14.96
CA LEU A 568 -1.55 -22.54 -15.29
C LEU A 568 -2.00 -22.33 -16.75
N LEU A 569 -1.85 -21.12 -17.26
CA LEU A 569 -2.11 -20.84 -18.70
C LEU A 569 -1.04 -21.49 -19.58
N TYR A 570 0.24 -21.46 -19.16
CA TYR A 570 1.29 -22.18 -19.90
C TYR A 570 1.07 -23.69 -19.90
N GLN A 571 0.59 -24.27 -18.79
CA GLN A 571 0.23 -25.68 -18.75
C GLN A 571 -0.88 -26.04 -19.75
N LEU A 572 -1.92 -25.19 -19.86
CA LEU A 572 -2.99 -25.39 -20.86
C LEU A 572 -2.45 -25.28 -22.30
N GLU A 573 -1.60 -24.30 -22.57
CA GLU A 573 -1.03 -24.08 -23.91
C GLU A 573 -0.13 -25.23 -24.36
N LEU A 574 0.56 -25.88 -23.42
CA LEU A 574 1.44 -27.01 -23.68
C LEU A 574 0.70 -28.35 -23.71
N GLU A 575 -0.60 -28.39 -23.40
CA GLU A 575 -1.40 -29.61 -23.44
C GLU A 575 -1.81 -29.97 -24.89
N PRO A 576 -1.23 -31.02 -25.50
CA PRO A 576 -1.48 -31.32 -26.92
C PRO A 576 -2.96 -31.59 -27.25
N ARG A 577 -3.72 -32.11 -26.26
CA ARG A 577 -5.16 -32.41 -26.45
C ARG A 577 -6.03 -31.18 -26.57
N LEU A 578 -5.53 -30.02 -26.13
CA LEU A 578 -6.23 -28.73 -26.17
C LEU A 578 -5.73 -27.80 -27.28
N GLU A 579 -4.66 -28.11 -27.97
CA GLU A 579 -4.01 -27.25 -28.98
C GLU A 579 -5.00 -26.66 -30.01
N LYS A 580 -5.92 -27.47 -30.52
CA LYS A 580 -6.94 -27.02 -31.51
C LYS A 580 -8.13 -26.27 -30.91
N GLN A 581 -8.24 -26.23 -29.59
CA GLN A 581 -9.35 -25.65 -28.83
C GLN A 581 -8.99 -24.27 -28.27
N ILE A 582 -7.70 -23.90 -28.30
CA ILE A 582 -7.20 -22.65 -27.74
C ILE A 582 -7.12 -21.58 -28.82
N ILE A 583 -7.72 -20.43 -28.54
CA ILE A 583 -7.67 -19.22 -29.34
C ILE A 583 -6.96 -18.13 -28.57
N TYR A 584 -6.03 -17.46 -29.22
CA TYR A 584 -5.31 -16.34 -28.60
C TYR A 584 -5.88 -15.01 -29.07
N ARG A 585 -6.09 -14.10 -28.13
CA ARG A 585 -6.55 -12.74 -28.41
C ARG A 585 -5.77 -11.74 -27.58
N SER A 586 -5.41 -10.62 -28.20
CA SER A 586 -4.87 -9.45 -27.48
C SER A 586 -5.88 -8.31 -27.58
N VAL A 587 -6.18 -7.71 -26.43
CA VAL A 587 -7.11 -6.58 -26.33
C VAL A 587 -6.32 -5.35 -25.91
N TYR A 588 -6.32 -4.35 -26.75
CA TYR A 588 -5.70 -3.07 -26.45
C TYR A 588 -6.78 -2.02 -26.23
N PHE A 589 -6.73 -1.35 -25.10
CA PHE A 589 -7.57 -0.19 -24.85
C PHE A 589 -7.00 1.00 -25.61
N ASN A 590 -7.45 1.19 -26.85
CA ASN A 590 -7.04 2.31 -27.67
C ASN A 590 -8.08 3.42 -27.58
N GLN A 591 -8.10 4.13 -26.45
CA GLN A 591 -8.80 5.40 -26.39
C GLN A 591 -7.87 6.44 -27.04
N SER A 592 -8.13 6.75 -28.30
CA SER A 592 -7.55 7.93 -28.92
C SER A 592 -8.15 9.15 -28.21
N PHE A 593 -7.47 9.62 -27.17
CA PHE A 593 -7.69 10.99 -26.73
C PHE A 593 -7.16 11.87 -27.87
N SER A 594 -8.03 12.40 -28.67
CA SER A 594 -7.71 13.59 -29.41
C SER A 594 -7.51 14.69 -28.36
N LEU A 595 -6.29 14.82 -27.87
CA LEU A 595 -5.89 16.06 -27.23
C LEU A 595 -6.12 17.10 -28.33
N ASP A 596 -7.14 17.91 -28.14
CA ASP A 596 -7.39 19.06 -28.99
C ASP A 596 -6.21 20.01 -28.77
N GLN A 597 -5.13 19.77 -29.54
CA GLN A 597 -3.89 20.58 -29.48
C GLN A 597 -4.13 22.02 -29.97
N SER A 598 -5.36 22.33 -30.38
CA SER A 598 -5.71 23.64 -30.93
C SER A 598 -6.15 24.68 -29.89
N LYS A 599 -6.33 24.34 -28.65
CA LYS A 599 -6.49 25.35 -27.59
C LYS A 599 -5.10 25.90 -27.28
N GLN A 600 -4.71 26.97 -28.00
CA GLN A 600 -3.64 27.83 -27.57
C GLN A 600 -3.87 28.17 -26.09
N ASN A 601 -2.90 27.84 -25.24
CA ASN A 601 -2.94 28.17 -23.81
C ASN A 601 -2.74 29.68 -23.60
N ILE A 602 -3.53 30.47 -24.31
CA ILE A 602 -3.48 31.93 -24.28
C ILE A 602 -4.64 32.43 -23.41
N LEU A 603 -4.32 33.05 -22.28
CA LEU A 603 -5.29 33.62 -21.37
C LEU A 603 -5.45 35.11 -21.62
N PRO A 604 -6.70 35.64 -21.76
CA PRO A 604 -6.92 37.06 -21.77
C PRO A 604 -6.56 37.67 -20.40
N LYS A 605 -5.83 38.79 -20.40
CA LYS A 605 -5.48 39.50 -19.17
C LYS A 605 -6.70 40.25 -18.64
N SER A 606 -7.56 39.53 -17.90
CA SER A 606 -8.67 40.12 -17.16
C SER A 606 -8.17 41.09 -16.08
N ALA A 607 -9.06 41.95 -15.59
CA ALA A 607 -8.72 42.86 -14.51
C ALA A 607 -8.23 42.12 -13.25
N SER A 608 -8.81 40.97 -12.93
CA SER A 608 -8.38 40.12 -11.82
C SER A 608 -6.99 39.52 -12.02
N LEU A 609 -6.65 39.14 -13.26
CA LEU A 609 -5.31 38.63 -13.56
C LEU A 609 -4.27 39.74 -13.48
N LEU A 610 -4.56 40.91 -13.98
CA LEU A 610 -3.67 42.08 -13.85
C LEU A 610 -3.47 42.49 -12.39
N GLU A 611 -4.50 42.39 -11.55
CA GLU A 611 -4.36 42.62 -10.12
C GLU A 611 -3.47 41.57 -9.45
N ALA A 612 -3.59 40.31 -9.80
CA ALA A 612 -2.68 39.23 -9.34
C ALA A 612 -1.24 39.48 -9.75
N VAL A 613 -1.00 39.92 -10.99
CA VAL A 613 0.33 40.33 -11.48
C VAL A 613 0.88 41.51 -10.67
N ASN A 614 0.08 42.55 -10.45
CA ASN A 614 0.45 43.72 -9.65
C ASN A 614 0.74 43.34 -8.19
N ALA A 615 -0.04 42.43 -7.60
CA ALA A 615 0.21 41.94 -6.25
C ALA A 615 1.53 41.18 -6.18
N HIS A 616 1.83 40.34 -7.19
CA HIS A 616 3.09 39.60 -7.28
C HIS A 616 4.31 40.56 -7.43
N PHE A 617 4.17 41.60 -8.22
CA PHE A 617 5.20 42.65 -8.38
C PHE A 617 5.49 43.42 -7.08
N ARG A 618 4.44 43.75 -6.32
CA ARG A 618 4.57 44.43 -5.01
C ARG A 618 5.19 43.51 -3.95
N ASN A 619 4.87 42.20 -3.98
CA ASN A 619 5.41 41.21 -3.04
C ASN A 619 6.86 40.82 -3.34
N GLY A 620 7.36 41.10 -4.53
CA GLY A 620 8.72 40.90 -4.98
C GLY A 620 8.89 39.71 -5.95
N LEU A 621 9.42 40.02 -7.12
CA LEU A 621 9.82 39.01 -8.13
C LEU A 621 11.08 38.29 -7.67
N SER A 622 11.03 36.98 -7.63
CA SER A 622 12.18 36.13 -7.34
C SER A 622 12.79 35.54 -8.62
N VAL A 623 14.03 35.09 -8.53
CA VAL A 623 14.71 34.35 -9.63
C VAL A 623 13.81 33.23 -10.14
N SER A 624 13.27 32.42 -9.20
CA SER A 624 12.43 31.27 -9.55
C SER A 624 11.14 31.67 -10.26
N SER A 625 10.52 32.82 -9.88
CA SER A 625 9.30 33.29 -10.56
C SER A 625 9.61 33.83 -11.98
N LEU A 626 10.73 34.50 -12.16
CA LEU A 626 11.14 34.97 -13.48
C LEU A 626 11.54 33.82 -14.42
N LEU A 627 12.28 32.85 -13.91
CA LEU A 627 12.63 31.65 -14.68
C LEU A 627 11.39 30.80 -15.00
N ALA A 628 10.43 30.70 -14.08
CA ALA A 628 9.16 30.04 -14.36
C ALA A 628 8.41 30.75 -15.49
N TYR A 629 8.35 32.07 -15.49
CA TYR A 629 7.73 32.80 -16.58
C TYR A 629 8.42 32.55 -17.93
N LEU A 630 9.75 32.50 -17.95
CA LEU A 630 10.54 32.30 -19.16
C LEU A 630 10.44 30.88 -19.75
N HIS A 631 10.39 29.86 -18.89
CA HIS A 631 10.53 28.45 -19.33
C HIS A 631 9.29 27.57 -19.01
N GLU A 632 8.54 27.91 -18.00
CA GLU A 632 7.36 27.16 -17.54
C GLU A 632 6.17 28.09 -17.25
N PRO A 633 5.62 28.81 -18.26
CA PRO A 633 4.61 29.85 -18.01
C PRO A 633 3.35 29.36 -17.28
N THR A 634 2.99 28.08 -17.45
CA THR A 634 1.91 27.44 -16.71
C THR A 634 2.22 27.36 -15.20
N THR A 635 3.48 27.05 -14.82
CA THR A 635 3.95 27.05 -13.44
C THR A 635 3.96 28.48 -12.87
N PHE A 636 4.37 29.47 -13.67
CA PHE A 636 4.28 30.88 -13.28
C PHE A 636 2.85 31.27 -12.96
N TYR A 637 1.91 30.97 -13.85
CA TYR A 637 0.50 31.28 -13.67
C TYR A 637 -0.10 30.58 -12.45
N SER A 638 0.04 29.26 -12.36
CA SER A 638 -0.58 28.48 -11.30
C SER A 638 0.03 28.76 -9.92
N ARG A 639 1.36 28.74 -9.82
CA ARG A 639 2.06 28.81 -8.53
C ARG A 639 2.25 30.24 -8.03
N TYR A 640 2.58 31.20 -8.93
CA TYR A 640 2.93 32.55 -8.50
C TYR A 640 1.78 33.54 -8.61
N LEU A 641 0.90 33.41 -9.60
CA LEU A 641 -0.26 34.30 -9.74
C LEU A 641 -1.48 33.75 -9.00
N LEU A 642 -1.87 32.48 -9.22
CA LEU A 642 -2.99 31.88 -8.53
C LEU A 642 -2.66 31.34 -7.14
N GLN A 643 -1.37 31.25 -6.78
CA GLN A 643 -0.89 30.73 -5.51
C GLN A 643 -1.36 29.30 -5.22
N LEU A 644 -1.57 28.49 -6.27
CA LEU A 644 -1.90 27.07 -6.13
C LEU A 644 -0.68 26.31 -5.64
N SER A 645 -0.85 25.47 -4.65
CA SER A 645 0.16 24.52 -4.19
C SER A 645 -0.31 23.11 -4.47
N GLU A 646 0.57 22.26 -4.97
CA GLU A 646 0.28 20.83 -5.04
C GLU A 646 0.12 20.27 -3.62
N THR A 647 -0.95 19.52 -3.39
CA THR A 647 -1.12 18.76 -2.15
C THR A 647 -0.10 17.62 -2.18
N ARG A 648 0.99 17.78 -1.44
CA ARG A 648 2.02 16.73 -1.34
C ARG A 648 1.47 15.63 -0.44
N LEU A 649 1.22 14.46 -1.01
CA LEU A 649 1.02 13.25 -0.23
C LEU A 649 2.36 12.89 0.44
N PRO A 650 2.36 12.43 1.70
CA PRO A 650 3.56 11.92 2.33
C PRO A 650 4.13 10.80 1.46
N SER A 651 5.30 11.01 0.90
CA SER A 651 5.97 9.99 0.10
C SER A 651 7.07 9.37 0.95
N ASP A 652 7.15 8.04 0.96
CA ASP A 652 8.26 7.29 1.57
C ASP A 652 9.61 7.55 0.87
N ARG A 653 9.62 8.44 -0.14
CA ARG A 653 10.81 8.80 -0.91
C ARG A 653 11.22 10.23 -0.58
N MET A 654 12.47 10.39 -0.11
CA MET A 654 13.09 11.70 0.01
C MET A 654 13.19 12.34 -1.37
N GLU A 655 12.46 13.43 -1.60
CA GLU A 655 12.55 14.22 -2.82
C GLU A 655 13.86 15.04 -2.86
N ALA A 656 14.41 15.25 -4.06
CA ALA A 656 15.65 16.00 -4.23
C ALA A 656 15.57 17.42 -3.66
N ASN A 657 14.40 18.06 -3.71
CA ASN A 657 14.15 19.38 -3.15
C ASN A 657 14.27 19.38 -1.61
N LEU A 658 13.74 18.35 -0.95
CA LEU A 658 13.80 18.22 0.49
C LEU A 658 15.24 17.96 0.96
N LEU A 659 15.99 17.14 0.22
CA LEU A 659 17.41 16.93 0.46
C LEU A 659 18.20 18.25 0.39
N GLY A 660 17.91 19.09 -0.63
CA GLY A 660 18.49 20.42 -0.74
C GLY A 660 18.20 21.30 0.47
N THR A 661 16.90 21.37 0.86
CA THR A 661 16.47 22.16 2.01
C THR A 661 17.18 21.73 3.31
N LEU A 662 17.32 20.43 3.56
CA LEU A 662 18.01 19.92 4.75
C LEU A 662 19.49 20.30 4.77
N ILE A 663 20.17 20.28 3.64
CA ILE A 663 21.57 20.68 3.53
C ILE A 663 21.73 22.18 3.80
N HIS A 664 20.88 23.03 3.20
CA HIS A 664 20.89 24.48 3.43
C HIS A 664 20.61 24.81 4.89
N ASP A 665 19.55 24.22 5.50
CA ASP A 665 19.23 24.45 6.90
C ASP A 665 20.33 23.92 7.85
N SER A 666 21.01 22.85 7.49
CA SER A 666 22.15 22.33 8.27
C SER A 666 23.37 23.27 8.21
N LEU A 667 23.66 23.81 7.03
CA LEU A 667 24.75 24.79 6.85
C LEU A 667 24.44 26.11 7.57
N ASP A 668 23.20 26.58 7.52
CA ASP A 668 22.75 27.75 8.26
C ASP A 668 22.94 27.53 9.78
N ALA A 669 22.39 26.44 10.32
CA ALA A 669 22.52 26.13 11.75
C ALA A 669 23.99 26.00 12.18
N LEU A 670 24.85 25.42 11.34
CA LEU A 670 26.26 25.17 11.62
C LEU A 670 27.09 26.44 11.64
N TYR A 671 26.90 27.37 10.71
CA TYR A 671 27.71 28.55 10.53
C TYR A 671 27.13 29.83 11.17
N ALA A 672 25.84 29.89 11.50
CA ALA A 672 25.20 31.07 12.09
C ALA A 672 25.93 31.63 13.33
N PRO A 673 26.48 30.82 14.27
CA PRO A 673 27.21 31.33 15.43
C PRO A 673 28.57 32.00 15.09
N HIS A 674 29.07 31.77 13.88
CA HIS A 674 30.38 32.17 13.44
C HIS A 674 30.38 33.30 12.41
N THR A 675 29.23 33.92 12.15
CA THR A 675 29.07 35.04 11.22
C THR A 675 29.78 36.30 11.73
N GLN A 676 30.15 37.20 10.82
CA GLN A 676 30.78 38.51 11.06
C GLN A 676 32.18 38.50 11.67
N LYS A 677 32.79 37.33 11.87
CA LYS A 677 34.15 37.19 12.42
C LYS A 677 35.04 36.39 11.48
N PRO A 678 36.34 36.71 11.38
CA PRO A 678 37.28 35.87 10.63
C PRO A 678 37.32 34.47 11.21
N LEU A 679 37.24 33.45 10.35
CA LEU A 679 37.37 32.06 10.74
C LEU A 679 38.82 31.65 10.92
N SER A 680 39.08 30.75 11.89
CA SER A 680 40.38 30.11 12.09
C SER A 680 40.26 28.59 11.84
N LEU A 681 41.39 27.90 11.64
CA LEU A 681 41.45 26.46 11.46
C LEU A 681 40.88 25.71 12.70
N GLU A 682 41.19 26.22 13.93
CA GLU A 682 40.66 25.65 15.17
C GLU A 682 39.12 25.75 15.22
N GLN A 683 38.56 26.87 14.76
CA GLN A 683 37.10 27.04 14.71
C GLN A 683 36.48 26.10 13.67
N LEU A 684 37.13 25.86 12.55
CA LEU A 684 36.61 24.89 11.56
C LEU A 684 36.68 23.45 12.06
N ASP A 685 37.66 23.09 12.90
CA ASP A 685 37.68 21.79 13.55
C ASP A 685 36.53 21.63 14.54
N ALA A 686 36.18 22.70 15.28
CA ALA A 686 35.03 22.71 16.17
C ALA A 686 33.70 22.61 15.36
N ILE A 687 33.57 23.40 14.29
CA ILE A 687 32.42 23.37 13.37
C ILE A 687 32.23 21.97 12.78
N ARG A 688 33.31 21.29 12.40
CA ARG A 688 33.25 19.93 11.88
C ARG A 688 32.68 18.92 12.87
N ALA A 689 32.96 19.08 14.17
CA ALA A 689 32.42 18.23 15.23
C ALA A 689 30.89 18.44 15.43
N GLU A 690 30.37 19.62 15.08
CA GLU A 690 28.97 20.00 15.25
C GLU A 690 28.09 19.67 14.03
N ILE A 691 28.62 18.99 12.99
CA ILE A 691 27.86 18.67 11.77
C ILE A 691 26.61 17.83 12.10
N LYS A 692 26.73 16.77 12.88
CA LYS A 692 25.59 15.90 13.23
C LYS A 692 24.51 16.63 14.03
N PRO A 693 24.82 17.37 15.12
CA PRO A 693 23.85 18.23 15.78
C PRO A 693 23.14 19.23 14.84
N ALA A 694 23.87 19.85 13.90
CA ALA A 694 23.28 20.78 12.96
C ALA A 694 22.27 20.10 11.99
N ILE A 695 22.56 18.87 11.57
CA ILE A 695 21.64 18.07 10.76
C ILE A 695 20.38 17.73 11.57
N GLU A 696 20.50 17.36 12.83
CA GLU A 696 19.34 17.11 13.71
C GLU A 696 18.48 18.36 13.88
N ILE A 697 19.08 19.54 14.01
CA ILE A 697 18.35 20.82 14.04
C ILE A 697 17.58 21.02 12.72
N ALA A 698 18.20 20.74 11.58
CA ALA A 698 17.57 20.89 10.27
C ALA A 698 16.39 19.89 10.08
N TYR A 699 16.55 18.64 10.53
CA TYR A 699 15.46 17.66 10.53
C TYR A 699 14.27 18.11 11.38
N ASN A 700 14.55 18.59 12.62
CA ASN A 700 13.52 19.11 13.52
C ASN A 700 12.81 20.35 12.94
N LYS A 701 13.56 21.28 12.33
CA LYS A 701 13.02 22.49 11.68
C LYS A 701 12.06 22.10 10.55
N ASN A 702 12.36 21.05 9.79
CA ASN A 702 11.53 20.57 8.69
C ASN A 702 10.52 19.49 9.12
N GLN A 703 10.42 19.21 10.44
CA GLN A 703 9.44 18.30 11.04
C GLN A 703 9.55 16.84 10.54
N LEU A 704 10.76 16.43 10.23
CA LEU A 704 11.07 15.06 9.82
C LEU A 704 11.55 14.27 11.04
N ALA A 705 11.07 13.03 11.17
CA ALA A 705 11.62 12.11 12.16
C ALA A 705 12.85 11.41 11.56
N ILE A 706 13.93 11.34 12.34
CA ILE A 706 15.05 10.45 12.03
C ILE A 706 14.60 9.05 12.45
N GLU A 707 14.01 8.29 11.52
CA GLU A 707 13.66 6.88 11.74
C GLU A 707 14.96 6.05 11.76
N ALA A 708 15.54 5.87 12.94
CA ALA A 708 16.76 5.09 13.13
C ALA A 708 16.63 3.61 12.72
N GLU A 709 15.42 3.13 12.48
CA GLU A 709 15.14 1.74 12.11
C GLU A 709 15.02 1.50 10.61
N ASN A 710 14.97 2.55 9.79
CA ASN A 710 14.84 2.43 8.34
C ASN A 710 16.20 2.64 7.66
N GLY A 711 16.81 1.59 7.15
CA GLY A 711 18.15 1.62 6.52
C GLY A 711 18.30 2.65 5.40
N ARG A 712 17.22 3.07 4.76
CA ARG A 712 17.21 4.13 3.75
C ARG A 712 17.35 5.52 4.37
N SER A 713 16.74 5.78 5.51
CA SER A 713 16.87 7.05 6.26
C SER A 713 18.31 7.27 6.74
N ILE A 714 19.00 6.19 7.13
CA ILE A 714 20.42 6.23 7.51
C ILE A 714 21.29 6.64 6.32
N LEU A 715 21.08 6.05 5.14
CA LEU A 715 21.84 6.40 3.93
C LEU A 715 21.63 7.87 3.52
N ILE A 716 20.43 8.40 3.67
CA ILE A 716 20.13 9.81 3.38
C ILE A 716 20.86 10.73 4.37
N TYR A 717 20.85 10.37 5.64
CA TYR A 717 21.57 11.10 6.69
C TYR A 717 23.08 11.16 6.38
N ASP A 718 23.68 10.04 6.02
CA ASP A 718 25.10 9.96 5.63
C ASP A 718 25.43 10.82 4.41
N VAL A 719 24.51 10.88 3.43
CA VAL A 719 24.66 11.76 2.25
C VAL A 719 24.61 13.23 2.65
N ILE A 720 23.71 13.63 3.56
CA ILE A 720 23.65 15.01 4.07
C ILE A 720 24.94 15.33 4.82
N GLU A 721 25.40 14.46 5.72
CA GLU A 721 26.64 14.62 6.46
C GLU A 721 27.83 14.81 5.50
N ALA A 722 27.94 13.98 4.47
CA ALA A 722 28.99 14.07 3.48
C ALA A 722 28.97 15.39 2.69
N TYR A 723 27.79 15.90 2.37
CA TYR A 723 27.63 17.15 1.62
C TYR A 723 27.92 18.39 2.47
N VAL A 724 27.46 18.40 3.73
CA VAL A 724 27.79 19.47 4.68
C VAL A 724 29.29 19.47 4.97
N ALA A 725 29.88 18.30 5.21
CA ALA A 725 31.32 18.15 5.43
C ALA A 725 32.16 18.63 4.23
N ALA A 726 31.67 18.50 3.00
CA ALA A 726 32.35 18.99 1.80
C ALA A 726 32.49 20.51 1.78
N VAL A 727 31.48 21.25 2.28
CA VAL A 727 31.55 22.73 2.41
C VAL A 727 32.58 23.13 3.46
N VAL A 728 32.55 22.49 4.65
CA VAL A 728 33.50 22.74 5.73
C VAL A 728 34.92 22.42 5.27
N GLN A 729 35.14 21.39 4.50
CA GLN A 729 36.42 21.01 3.97
C GLN A 729 36.94 22.05 2.92
N ALA A 730 36.08 22.58 2.05
CA ALA A 730 36.44 23.61 1.11
C ALA A 730 36.84 24.92 1.81
N ASP A 731 36.16 25.30 2.88
CA ASP A 731 36.51 26.42 3.72
C ASP A 731 37.87 26.22 4.42
N ARG A 732 38.12 25.00 4.91
CA ARG A 732 39.41 24.63 5.48
C ARG A 732 40.56 24.78 4.48
N GLU A 733 40.38 24.26 3.28
CA GLU A 733 41.38 24.37 2.20
C GLU A 733 41.68 25.83 1.82
N THR A 734 40.69 26.72 1.94
CA THR A 734 40.84 28.15 1.73
C THR A 734 41.77 28.76 2.79
N LEU A 735 41.56 28.42 4.07
CA LEU A 735 42.42 28.91 5.16
C LEU A 735 43.81 28.27 5.16
N GLU A 736 43.97 26.99 4.80
CA GLU A 736 45.25 26.28 4.70
C GLU A 736 46.14 26.86 3.58
N LYS A 737 45.52 27.46 2.54
CA LYS A 737 46.24 28.21 1.51
C LYS A 737 46.74 29.60 1.96
N GLY A 738 46.40 29.97 3.19
CA GLY A 738 46.79 31.25 3.78
C GLY A 738 45.82 32.39 3.53
N SER A 739 44.69 32.13 2.93
CA SER A 739 43.63 33.12 2.70
C SER A 739 42.86 33.44 3.98
N THR A 740 42.32 34.65 4.07
CA THR A 740 41.37 35.03 5.14
C THR A 740 39.96 34.73 4.70
N LEU A 741 39.10 34.23 5.62
CA LEU A 741 37.70 33.92 5.34
C LEU A 741 36.81 34.48 6.45
N ARG A 742 35.78 35.27 6.07
CA ARG A 742 34.79 35.81 7.00
C ARG A 742 33.39 35.67 6.40
N ILE A 743 32.50 34.95 7.06
CA ILE A 743 31.11 34.83 6.63
C ILE A 743 30.36 36.09 7.05
N LEU A 744 29.71 36.75 6.09
CA LEU A 744 29.00 38.00 6.30
C LEU A 744 27.48 37.76 6.48
N SER A 745 26.86 36.86 5.70
CA SER A 745 25.42 36.55 5.78
C SER A 745 25.15 35.12 5.30
N LEU A 746 24.10 34.49 5.86
CA LEU A 746 23.62 33.16 5.51
C LEU A 746 22.12 33.19 5.34
N GLU A 747 21.61 32.53 4.30
CA GLU A 747 20.16 32.26 4.06
C GLU A 747 19.25 33.52 4.18
N GLU A 748 19.82 34.70 3.93
CA GLU A 748 19.15 35.99 4.09
C GLU A 748 18.47 36.47 2.81
N THR A 749 17.31 37.13 2.96
CA THR A 749 16.54 37.63 1.83
C THR A 749 16.81 39.12 1.59
N TYR A 750 17.30 39.45 0.40
CA TYR A 750 17.58 40.79 -0.04
C TYR A 750 16.51 41.31 -0.99
N TYR A 751 16.29 42.61 -0.94
CA TYR A 751 15.29 43.30 -1.75
C TYR A 751 15.91 44.47 -2.49
N ARG A 752 15.49 44.67 -3.74
CA ARG A 752 15.80 45.88 -4.51
C ARG A 752 14.56 46.39 -5.24
N ALA A 753 14.29 47.68 -5.14
CA ALA A 753 13.21 48.31 -5.90
C ALA A 753 13.76 48.79 -7.26
N LEU A 754 13.01 48.54 -8.33
CA LEU A 754 13.30 49.14 -9.63
C LEU A 754 13.00 50.63 -9.64
N LEU A 755 13.72 51.40 -10.45
CA LEU A 755 13.63 52.86 -10.48
C LEU A 755 12.22 53.34 -10.88
N PRO A 756 11.61 54.30 -10.13
CA PRO A 756 10.23 54.73 -10.34
C PRO A 756 9.94 55.27 -11.77
N GLU A 757 10.88 55.95 -12.40
CA GLU A 757 10.69 56.53 -13.74
C GLU A 757 10.50 55.46 -14.84
N ARG A 758 11.18 54.32 -14.73
CA ARG A 758 11.02 53.21 -15.68
C ARG A 758 9.73 52.47 -15.48
N ILE A 759 9.30 52.33 -14.22
CA ILE A 759 8.09 51.65 -13.82
C ILE A 759 6.86 52.47 -14.17
N GLN A 760 6.90 53.79 -13.94
CA GLN A 760 5.78 54.68 -14.25
C GLN A 760 5.44 54.72 -15.74
N LYS A 761 6.44 54.56 -16.63
CA LYS A 761 6.20 54.42 -18.08
C LYS A 761 5.36 53.24 -18.46
N LEU A 762 5.32 52.19 -17.63
CA LEU A 762 4.46 51.00 -17.77
C LEU A 762 3.10 51.14 -17.07
N GLY A 763 2.85 52.25 -16.37
CA GLY A 763 1.64 52.42 -15.57
C GLY A 763 1.63 51.65 -14.25
N LEU A 764 2.78 51.14 -13.80
CA LEU A 764 2.95 50.37 -12.57
C LEU A 764 3.28 51.32 -11.39
N THR A 765 2.84 50.95 -10.19
CA THR A 765 3.09 51.74 -8.98
C THR A 765 4.36 51.37 -8.25
N ALA A 766 4.73 50.08 -8.28
CA ALA A 766 5.95 49.59 -7.65
C ALA A 766 6.29 48.18 -8.20
N VAL A 767 7.55 47.89 -8.43
CA VAL A 767 8.09 46.56 -8.70
C VAL A 767 9.28 46.35 -7.78
N LYS A 768 9.19 45.30 -6.97
CA LYS A 768 10.28 44.85 -6.10
C LYS A 768 10.89 43.58 -6.65
N LEU A 769 12.18 43.47 -6.53
CA LEU A 769 12.93 42.22 -6.73
C LEU A 769 13.30 41.66 -5.37
N LYS A 770 13.30 40.36 -5.24
CA LYS A 770 13.74 39.68 -4.03
C LYS A 770 14.56 38.42 -4.35
N GLY A 771 15.55 38.15 -3.52
CA GLY A 771 16.35 36.91 -3.63
C GLY A 771 16.84 36.48 -2.27
N LYS A 772 16.71 35.21 -2.00
CA LYS A 772 17.33 34.60 -0.84
C LYS A 772 18.69 34.08 -1.26
N ILE A 773 19.74 34.59 -0.64
CA ILE A 773 21.13 34.26 -0.95
C ILE A 773 21.62 33.29 0.09
N ASP A 774 22.16 32.13 -0.35
CA ASP A 774 22.55 31.06 0.56
C ASP A 774 23.73 31.47 1.44
N ARG A 775 24.77 32.10 0.85
CA ARG A 775 25.92 32.56 1.61
C ARG A 775 26.60 33.78 0.94
N ILE A 776 26.94 34.75 1.76
CA ILE A 776 27.82 35.86 1.43
C ILE A 776 29.00 35.81 2.36
N ASP A 777 30.22 35.75 1.83
CA ASP A 777 31.44 35.80 2.60
C ASP A 777 32.49 36.73 1.97
N GLU A 778 33.53 37.05 2.73
CA GLU A 778 34.68 37.82 2.28
C GLU A 778 35.90 36.88 2.33
N VAL A 779 36.60 36.79 1.20
CA VAL A 779 37.86 36.04 1.07
C VAL A 779 38.93 37.01 0.59
N ASP A 780 39.94 37.25 1.42
CA ASP A 780 41.05 38.20 1.10
C ASP A 780 40.60 39.61 0.64
N GLY A 781 39.52 40.10 1.25
CA GLY A 781 38.92 41.40 0.92
C GLY A 781 38.04 41.41 -0.31
N VAL A 782 37.78 40.26 -0.95
CA VAL A 782 36.86 40.10 -2.07
C VAL A 782 35.54 39.54 -1.58
N LEU A 783 34.43 40.20 -1.86
CA LEU A 783 33.07 39.71 -1.59
C LEU A 783 32.78 38.50 -2.47
N ARG A 784 32.42 37.38 -1.85
CA ARG A 784 32.00 36.19 -2.59
C ARG A 784 30.55 35.86 -2.30
N ILE A 785 29.74 35.81 -3.33
CA ILE A 785 28.31 35.41 -3.29
C ILE A 785 28.25 33.95 -3.73
N THR A 786 27.80 33.07 -2.83
CA THR A 786 27.79 31.64 -3.10
C THR A 786 26.36 31.06 -3.04
N ASP A 787 26.01 30.27 -4.05
CA ASP A 787 24.80 29.49 -4.11
C ASP A 787 25.13 27.98 -4.03
N TYR A 788 24.47 27.24 -3.14
CA TYR A 788 24.74 25.83 -2.94
C TYR A 788 23.88 24.95 -3.87
N LYS A 789 24.51 24.01 -4.54
CA LYS A 789 23.81 23.03 -5.38
C LYS A 789 24.21 21.59 -5.02
N THR A 790 23.20 20.74 -4.77
CA THR A 790 23.40 19.32 -4.44
C THR A 790 23.71 18.45 -5.67
N GLY A 791 23.38 18.94 -6.85
CA GLY A 791 23.64 18.28 -8.13
C GLY A 791 25.05 18.51 -8.69
N SER A 792 25.36 17.82 -9.78
CA SER A 792 26.59 18.07 -10.56
C SER A 792 26.52 19.43 -11.24
N VAL A 793 27.59 20.18 -11.15
CA VAL A 793 27.79 21.48 -11.83
C VAL A 793 29.02 21.39 -12.70
N SER A 794 28.96 21.98 -13.87
CA SER A 794 30.08 22.12 -14.80
C SER A 794 30.47 23.59 -14.99
N THR A 795 31.67 23.86 -15.48
CA THR A 795 32.13 25.24 -15.78
C THR A 795 31.16 25.95 -16.73
N SER A 796 30.57 25.23 -17.68
CA SER A 796 29.61 25.81 -18.62
C SER A 796 28.32 26.30 -17.95
N ASP A 797 27.97 25.78 -16.74
CA ASP A 797 26.77 26.21 -15.98
C ASP A 797 26.95 27.61 -15.34
N ALA A 798 28.18 28.06 -15.16
CA ALA A 798 28.52 29.38 -14.60
C ALA A 798 29.17 30.29 -15.63
N THR A 799 29.18 29.93 -16.93
CA THR A 799 29.82 30.70 -18.00
C THR A 799 28.79 31.15 -19.05
N PHE A 800 28.87 32.36 -19.51
CA PHE A 800 28.06 32.93 -20.60
C PHE A 800 28.94 33.72 -21.58
N LYS A 801 28.41 34.06 -22.75
CA LYS A 801 29.09 34.91 -23.74
C LYS A 801 28.45 36.30 -23.79
N LEU A 802 27.12 36.31 -23.97
CA LEU A 802 26.33 37.55 -23.97
C LEU A 802 25.37 37.51 -22.76
N LEU A 803 24.99 38.67 -22.23
CA LEU A 803 24.05 38.73 -21.08
C LEU A 803 22.69 38.11 -21.39
N GLU A 804 22.22 38.20 -22.64
CA GLU A 804 20.99 37.59 -23.10
C GLU A 804 21.02 36.06 -23.03
N ASP A 805 22.20 35.43 -23.11
CA ASP A 805 22.35 33.98 -22.96
C ASP A 805 21.80 33.50 -21.61
N ALA A 806 21.86 34.35 -20.58
CA ALA A 806 21.35 34.05 -19.25
C ALA A 806 19.84 33.77 -19.22
N LEU A 807 19.09 34.24 -20.23
CA LEU A 807 17.64 33.97 -20.34
C LEU A 807 17.37 32.56 -20.90
N GLY A 808 18.37 31.87 -21.43
CA GLY A 808 18.22 30.55 -22.02
C GLY A 808 18.02 29.42 -20.96
N PRO A 809 17.30 28.33 -21.32
CA PRO A 809 16.95 27.27 -20.39
C PRO A 809 18.16 26.55 -19.79
N LYS A 810 19.31 26.53 -20.48
CA LYS A 810 20.56 25.93 -20.02
C LYS A 810 21.42 26.86 -19.15
N LYS A 811 21.04 28.12 -18.98
CA LYS A 811 21.80 29.14 -18.27
C LYS A 811 21.09 29.71 -17.03
N GLN A 812 20.09 29.04 -16.52
CA GLN A 812 19.33 29.44 -15.34
C GLN A 812 20.22 29.76 -14.11
N LYS A 813 21.32 29.02 -13.94
CA LYS A 813 22.30 29.26 -12.85
C LYS A 813 23.09 30.55 -13.07
N VAL A 814 23.42 30.87 -14.29
CA VAL A 814 24.04 32.17 -14.65
C VAL A 814 23.08 33.32 -14.32
N PHE A 815 21.81 33.23 -14.76
CA PHE A 815 20.78 34.19 -14.44
C PHE A 815 20.64 34.41 -12.92
N GLN A 816 20.66 33.32 -12.15
CA GLN A 816 20.56 33.36 -10.67
C GLN A 816 21.75 34.16 -10.08
N LEU A 817 22.98 33.87 -10.48
CA LEU A 817 24.15 34.58 -9.98
C LEU A 817 24.16 36.06 -10.39
N LEU A 818 23.81 36.39 -11.63
CA LEU A 818 23.67 37.79 -12.08
C LEU A 818 22.61 38.55 -11.29
N PHE A 819 21.47 37.88 -11.04
CA PHE A 819 20.37 38.46 -10.25
C PHE A 819 20.80 38.75 -8.80
N TYR A 820 21.56 37.86 -8.16
CA TYR A 820 22.12 38.09 -6.84
C TYR A 820 23.10 39.24 -6.78
N ASN A 821 23.99 39.36 -7.78
CA ASN A 821 24.88 40.51 -7.92
C ASN A 821 24.08 41.80 -8.06
N TYR A 822 23.02 41.79 -8.90
CA TYR A 822 22.15 42.95 -9.12
C TYR A 822 21.43 43.37 -7.83
N LEU A 823 20.98 42.45 -7.00
CA LEU A 823 20.32 42.76 -5.71
C LEU A 823 21.26 43.51 -4.74
N LEU A 824 22.54 43.14 -4.72
CA LEU A 824 23.52 43.63 -3.75
C LEU A 824 24.30 44.88 -4.24
N PHE A 825 24.19 45.23 -5.52
CA PHE A 825 25.01 46.29 -6.14
C PHE A 825 24.94 47.65 -5.42
N ASP A 826 23.72 48.13 -5.07
CA ASP A 826 23.50 49.38 -4.35
C ASP A 826 23.20 49.15 -2.85
N HIS A 827 23.50 47.95 -2.32
CA HIS A 827 23.22 47.66 -0.93
C HIS A 827 24.20 48.41 0.00
N GLU A 828 23.69 48.98 1.10
CA GLU A 828 24.46 49.84 1.99
C GLU A 828 25.79 49.21 2.46
N HIS A 829 25.76 47.91 2.77
CA HIS A 829 26.95 47.19 3.28
C HIS A 829 27.82 46.60 2.17
N TYR A 830 27.23 46.20 1.04
CA TYR A 830 27.95 45.44 -0.02
C TYR A 830 28.29 46.30 -1.26
N GLY A 831 27.58 47.40 -1.52
CA GLY A 831 27.85 48.30 -2.62
C GLY A 831 29.31 48.74 -2.75
N PRO A 832 30.04 49.10 -1.64
CA PRO A 832 31.45 49.47 -1.70
C PRO A 832 32.39 48.44 -2.31
N TYR A 833 32.04 47.12 -2.26
CA TYR A 833 32.83 46.06 -2.93
C TYR A 833 32.65 46.10 -4.44
N PHE A 834 31.47 46.43 -4.92
CA PHE A 834 31.22 46.60 -6.36
C PHE A 834 31.94 47.81 -6.94
N GLU A 835 31.96 48.92 -6.22
CA GLU A 835 32.71 50.12 -6.61
C GLU A 835 34.22 49.85 -6.77
N ARG A 836 34.77 48.95 -5.94
CA ARG A 836 36.16 48.53 -5.98
C ARG A 836 36.43 47.39 -6.95
N GLN A 837 35.40 46.85 -7.61
CA GLN A 837 35.47 45.62 -8.41
C GLN A 837 36.01 44.40 -7.66
N GLN A 838 35.70 44.31 -6.37
CA GLN A 838 36.13 43.26 -5.46
C GLN A 838 34.96 42.32 -5.15
N VAL A 839 34.30 41.82 -6.18
CA VAL A 839 33.12 40.91 -6.08
C VAL A 839 33.31 39.71 -6.98
N SER A 840 32.96 38.57 -6.45
CA SER A 840 32.86 37.31 -7.20
C SER A 840 31.56 36.61 -6.86
N ALA A 841 30.97 35.89 -7.82
CA ALA A 841 29.81 35.04 -7.57
C ALA A 841 30.13 33.60 -8.00
N SER A 842 29.66 32.63 -7.25
CA SER A 842 29.97 31.23 -7.51
C SER A 842 28.81 30.31 -7.15
N ILE A 843 28.81 29.14 -7.78
CA ILE A 843 28.01 27.99 -7.37
C ILE A 843 28.95 27.01 -6.69
N PHE A 844 28.63 26.59 -5.47
CA PHE A 844 29.34 25.49 -4.85
C PHE A 844 28.55 24.18 -5.06
N SER A 845 29.10 23.23 -5.80
CA SER A 845 28.54 21.89 -5.95
C SER A 845 29.02 21.01 -4.80
N THR A 846 28.11 20.62 -3.93
CA THR A 846 28.43 19.70 -2.82
C THR A 846 28.81 18.31 -3.34
N LYS A 847 28.28 17.91 -4.50
CA LYS A 847 28.64 16.65 -5.16
C LYS A 847 30.04 16.68 -5.76
N ASN A 848 30.40 17.77 -6.44
CA ASN A 848 31.74 17.94 -7.08
C ASN A 848 32.77 18.49 -6.09
N LYS A 849 32.35 18.98 -4.92
CA LYS A 849 33.20 19.57 -3.86
C LYS A 849 34.04 20.76 -4.35
N ALA A 850 33.47 21.60 -5.20
CA ALA A 850 34.18 22.70 -5.86
C ALA A 850 33.31 23.92 -6.12
N HIS A 851 33.95 25.11 -6.15
CA HIS A 851 33.35 26.37 -6.61
C HIS A 851 33.45 26.51 -8.11
N TYR A 852 32.36 26.97 -8.75
CA TYR A 852 32.29 27.35 -10.16
C TYR A 852 31.93 28.82 -10.22
N TYR A 853 32.93 29.64 -10.58
CA TYR A 853 32.78 31.08 -10.58
C TYR A 853 32.09 31.60 -11.82
N LEU A 854 31.27 32.65 -11.65
CA LEU A 854 30.62 33.34 -12.74
C LEU A 854 31.68 33.93 -13.67
N SER A 855 31.62 33.60 -14.95
CA SER A 855 32.60 34.02 -15.95
C SER A 855 31.94 34.37 -17.26
N GLN A 856 32.45 35.43 -17.90
CA GLN A 856 32.12 35.77 -19.28
C GLN A 856 33.22 35.19 -20.18
N GLU A 857 32.83 34.31 -21.11
CA GLU A 857 33.74 33.50 -21.93
C GLU A 857 34.70 32.66 -21.07
N LYS A 858 35.87 33.20 -20.73
CA LYS A 858 36.87 32.53 -19.86
C LYS A 858 37.39 33.44 -18.75
N SER A 859 36.89 34.65 -18.66
CA SER A 859 37.32 35.65 -17.68
C SER A 859 36.35 35.74 -16.52
N PRO A 860 36.81 35.86 -15.27
CA PRO A 860 35.93 36.12 -14.13
C PRO A 860 35.07 37.35 -14.40
N PHE A 861 33.81 37.30 -14.07
CA PHE A 861 32.82 38.34 -14.32
C PHE A 861 32.19 38.86 -13.02
N SER A 862 32.13 40.17 -12.88
CA SER A 862 31.32 40.86 -11.88
C SER A 862 30.58 42.02 -12.54
N LEU A 863 29.39 42.36 -12.07
CA LEU A 863 28.60 43.45 -12.60
C LEU A 863 29.31 44.77 -12.28
N ASP A 864 29.71 45.52 -13.30
CA ASP A 864 30.11 46.93 -13.22
C ASP A 864 28.94 47.86 -13.54
N SER A 865 29.22 49.17 -13.56
CA SER A 865 28.14 50.18 -13.77
C SER A 865 27.52 50.16 -15.18
N GLU A 866 28.16 49.53 -16.17
CA GLU A 866 27.62 49.37 -17.52
C GLU A 866 26.81 48.08 -17.61
N ALA A 867 27.36 46.94 -17.17
CA ALA A 867 26.72 45.64 -17.18
C ALA A 867 25.45 45.61 -16.30
N ILE A 868 25.41 46.41 -15.22
CA ILE A 868 24.21 46.53 -14.37
C ILE A 868 23.03 47.16 -15.11
N LYS A 869 23.32 48.18 -15.97
CA LYS A 869 22.27 48.84 -16.79
C LYS A 869 21.73 47.88 -17.85
N ASP A 870 22.61 47.14 -18.49
CA ASP A 870 22.24 46.16 -19.49
C ASP A 870 21.41 45.01 -18.86
N PHE A 871 21.81 44.54 -17.69
CA PHE A 871 21.04 43.50 -16.95
C PHE A 871 19.67 44.04 -16.46
N GLU A 872 19.61 45.31 -16.04
CA GLU A 872 18.36 45.97 -15.69
C GLU A 872 17.43 46.10 -16.91
N GLU A 873 17.96 46.39 -18.09
CA GLU A 873 17.18 46.41 -19.32
C GLU A 873 16.61 45.06 -19.70
N LEU A 874 17.37 43.95 -19.49
CA LEU A 874 16.85 42.59 -19.66
C LEU A 874 15.69 42.29 -18.67
N LEU A 875 15.84 42.67 -17.41
CA LEU A 875 14.78 42.48 -16.40
C LEU A 875 13.53 43.29 -16.74
N MET A 876 13.72 44.56 -17.18
CA MET A 876 12.61 45.39 -17.62
C MET A 876 11.92 44.86 -18.88
N GLY A 877 12.66 44.21 -19.78
CA GLY A 877 12.07 43.49 -20.91
C GLY A 877 11.10 42.40 -20.46
N ILE A 878 11.54 41.56 -19.55
CA ILE A 878 10.70 40.48 -18.98
C ILE A 878 9.45 41.06 -18.25
N ILE A 879 9.64 42.04 -17.40
CA ILE A 879 8.55 42.70 -16.65
C ILE A 879 7.55 43.34 -17.62
N THR A 880 8.04 44.00 -18.69
CA THR A 880 7.16 44.58 -19.70
C THR A 880 6.36 43.50 -20.41
N GLU A 881 6.95 42.40 -20.76
CA GLU A 881 6.26 41.27 -21.40
C GLU A 881 5.20 40.65 -20.50
N ILE A 882 5.50 40.46 -19.20
CA ILE A 882 4.53 39.96 -18.23
C ILE A 882 3.32 40.88 -18.09
N TYR A 883 3.53 42.22 -18.09
CA TYR A 883 2.50 43.17 -17.79
C TYR A 883 1.75 43.66 -19.02
N SER A 884 2.47 43.97 -20.10
CA SER A 884 1.93 44.54 -21.34
C SER A 884 1.22 43.47 -22.21
N GLY A 885 0.35 43.95 -23.13
CA GLY A 885 -0.43 43.07 -24.03
C GLY A 885 -1.71 42.58 -23.39
N ASP A 886 -2.65 42.14 -24.23
CA ASP A 886 -4.01 41.72 -23.87
C ASP A 886 -4.10 40.27 -23.40
N THR A 887 -3.04 39.48 -23.59
CA THR A 887 -3.02 38.06 -23.31
C THR A 887 -1.75 37.62 -22.59
N LEU A 888 -1.84 36.55 -21.81
CA LEU A 888 -0.75 35.80 -21.22
C LEU A 888 -0.64 34.46 -21.93
N ASP A 889 0.45 34.21 -22.60
CA ASP A 889 0.74 32.93 -23.27
C ASP A 889 1.33 31.93 -22.27
N LEU A 890 0.63 30.82 -22.05
CA LEU A 890 1.06 29.73 -21.19
C LEU A 890 1.73 28.57 -21.96
N THR A 891 1.97 28.75 -23.24
CA THR A 891 2.66 27.73 -24.03
C THR A 891 4.12 27.63 -23.60
N ALA A 892 4.60 26.44 -23.32
CA ALA A 892 6.01 26.23 -23.03
C ALA A 892 6.84 26.71 -24.23
N ARG A 893 7.77 27.61 -23.99
CA ARG A 893 8.68 28.10 -25.05
C ARG A 893 9.65 26.94 -25.37
N SER A 894 9.37 26.25 -26.49
CA SER A 894 10.33 25.29 -27.03
C SER A 894 11.55 26.03 -27.55
N ASP A 895 12.73 25.45 -27.35
CA ASP A 895 14.04 25.94 -27.85
C ASP A 895 14.04 26.36 -29.32
#